data_3243fa7b8ce69c0d06d705b6a271edff
#
_entry.id   3243fa7b8ce69c0d06d705b6a271edff
#
_cell.length_a   1.000
_cell.length_b   1.000
_cell.length_c   1.000
_cell.angle_alpha   90.00
_cell.angle_beta   90.00
_cell.angle_gamma   90.00
#
_symmetry.space_group_name_H-M   'P 1'
#
loop_
_entity.id
_entity.type
_entity.pdbx_description
1 polymer ?
#
loop_
_entity_poly.entity_id
_entity_poly.type
_entity_poly.pdbx_seq_one_letter_code
_entity_poly.pdbx_strand_id
1 'polypeptide(L)'
;RMVKPDIAALEKVEVRQAFEERIREKNSERPTERGVNERAENLMTDITDAMSVLLPAERRKRRAYISRETLELADKKQLLKMHIEESREVKAEYRRLCNEIRTKARTDKEEWLSEKCREIQMAAEQNKSRKTYQLIKEVNGKWKSKQRAIRNKQGKLLQEEEEIRERWTEYCSELYNTTEDEKSSKEMMEIKKKLEEISPASEDRRQPILQDEVHRAIQKLKNNKSPGSDAVPGEAIKAGGEYLEQELYQIIKMAWEIEEIPKEWTKSIIATIAKKGDQKECENYRTISMLNHTAKVMLNIVLERLQASVSPFLAEEQAGFRRDRGTVQQILILRLLAEKAWRKNKPVYNCFIDFRKAFDTIKHELMWTIMGTFGVDAKIIRVLQCTYDCSMAAVRVGTELGTWFEQKVGTRQGDPLSPVIFITYLERVMDQEQGDKKGVCISGEGINNLRFADDIDLLEEDIEEVQNNMDRLVKAAEPMGLRVNIGKTKTMVFGRETVEREIKVNGIAVECVQEFVYLGSLLTWDNDCSREIRRRIAQATGAMAGFNNVWNSKKIKLTVKLQVVRSCIFSILLYASETWVIRKNDTDRLMAFEMKCYRRLLNIRWQLKVTNKEIRRRVQATKDIVQVLIERKMNLFGHICRMDNNRMVKKVMLGTMAGANRRGRPRREWLDDIVEWAGADLASLTRAAQDRTGWRDVVRRAVDTNGHRAHGAE
;
A
#
# COMPACT_ATOMS: atom_id res chain seq x y z
N ARG A 1 16.69 -27.57 -12.63
CA ARG A 1 16.36 -26.21 -12.09
C ARG A 1 16.64 -25.21 -13.18
N MET A 2 15.61 -24.52 -13.69
CA MET A 2 15.81 -23.42 -14.63
C MET A 2 16.72 -22.36 -14.00
N VAL A 3 17.77 -22.00 -14.70
CA VAL A 3 18.72 -20.96 -14.29
C VAL A 3 18.04 -19.62 -14.58
N LYS A 4 17.89 -18.78 -13.57
CA LYS A 4 17.31 -17.45 -13.77
C LYS A 4 18.33 -16.54 -14.48
N PRO A 5 17.91 -15.79 -15.52
CA PRO A 5 18.77 -14.81 -16.18
C PRO A 5 19.06 -13.61 -15.25
N ASP A 6 20.25 -13.04 -15.37
CA ASP A 6 20.64 -11.82 -14.67
C ASP A 6 20.08 -10.58 -15.38
N ILE A 7 18.90 -10.16 -14.99
CA ILE A 7 18.19 -9.01 -15.58
C ILE A 7 18.98 -7.70 -15.45
N ALA A 8 19.84 -7.56 -14.43
CA ALA A 8 20.67 -6.37 -14.27
C ALA A 8 21.68 -6.18 -15.43
N ALA A 9 21.96 -7.22 -16.20
CA ALA A 9 22.81 -7.10 -17.40
C ALA A 9 22.18 -6.19 -18.46
N LEU A 10 20.84 -6.05 -18.51
CA LEU A 10 20.13 -5.13 -19.41
C LEU A 10 20.37 -3.64 -19.14
N GLU A 11 20.98 -3.29 -18.01
CA GLU A 11 21.39 -1.90 -17.74
C GLU A 11 22.58 -1.47 -18.62
N LYS A 12 23.35 -2.43 -19.15
CA LYS A 12 24.46 -2.15 -20.09
C LYS A 12 23.91 -1.84 -21.47
N VAL A 13 24.34 -0.74 -22.07
CA VAL A 13 23.86 -0.27 -23.38
C VAL A 13 24.08 -1.31 -24.48
N GLU A 14 25.27 -1.94 -24.51
CA GLU A 14 25.63 -2.97 -25.48
C GLU A 14 24.72 -4.21 -25.42
N VAL A 15 24.43 -4.68 -24.20
CA VAL A 15 23.56 -5.84 -23.98
C VAL A 15 22.12 -5.51 -24.36
N ARG A 16 21.68 -4.29 -24.05
CA ARG A 16 20.33 -3.83 -24.40
C ARG A 16 20.16 -3.70 -25.92
N GLN A 17 21.14 -3.15 -26.63
CA GLN A 17 21.12 -3.06 -28.08
C GLN A 17 21.08 -4.44 -28.74
N ALA A 18 21.94 -5.37 -28.29
CA ALA A 18 21.92 -6.75 -28.78
C ALA A 18 20.59 -7.47 -28.47
N PHE A 19 19.97 -7.15 -27.33
CA PHE A 19 18.68 -7.69 -26.93
C PHE A 19 17.54 -7.19 -27.85
N GLU A 20 17.51 -5.90 -28.16
CA GLU A 20 16.54 -5.30 -29.08
C GLU A 20 16.70 -5.86 -30.51
N GLU A 21 17.96 -5.93 -31.00
CA GLU A 21 18.27 -6.45 -32.33
C GLU A 21 17.85 -7.90 -32.50
N ARG A 22 18.11 -8.74 -31.49
CA ARG A 22 17.72 -10.16 -31.56
C ARG A 22 16.20 -10.36 -31.61
N ILE A 23 15.43 -9.57 -30.82
CA ILE A 23 13.96 -9.62 -30.89
C ILE A 23 13.47 -9.20 -32.27
N ARG A 24 14.08 -8.16 -32.84
CA ARG A 24 13.75 -7.63 -34.17
C ARG A 24 14.02 -8.66 -35.27
N GLU A 25 15.19 -9.31 -35.29
CA GLU A 25 15.56 -10.34 -36.23
C GLU A 25 14.56 -11.50 -36.24
N LYS A 26 14.27 -12.04 -35.04
CA LYS A 26 13.33 -13.17 -34.89
C LYS A 26 11.92 -12.86 -35.39
N ASN A 27 11.42 -11.67 -35.20
CA ASN A 27 10.10 -11.31 -35.65
C ASN A 27 10.06 -11.02 -37.18
N SER A 28 11.16 -10.54 -37.80
CA SER A 28 11.26 -10.28 -39.21
C SER A 28 11.20 -11.56 -40.08
N GLU A 29 11.53 -12.72 -39.51
CA GLU A 29 11.46 -14.04 -40.17
C GLU A 29 10.02 -14.59 -40.23
N ARG A 30 9.02 -13.92 -39.63
CA ARG A 30 7.66 -14.44 -39.50
C ARG A 30 6.66 -13.78 -40.44
N PRO A 31 5.55 -14.46 -40.76
CA PRO A 31 4.50 -13.91 -41.62
C PRO A 31 3.91 -12.62 -41.05
N THR A 32 3.53 -11.67 -41.90
CA THR A 32 2.96 -10.38 -41.49
C THR A 32 1.52 -10.52 -40.98
N GLU A 33 0.74 -11.44 -41.57
CA GLU A 33 -0.65 -11.71 -41.18
C GLU A 33 -0.70 -12.76 -40.08
N ARG A 34 -0.87 -12.31 -38.83
CA ARG A 34 -0.98 -13.16 -37.63
C ARG A 34 -2.09 -12.67 -36.74
N GLY A 35 -2.83 -13.61 -36.12
CA GLY A 35 -3.85 -13.30 -35.13
C GLY A 35 -3.25 -12.74 -33.82
N VAL A 36 -4.09 -12.12 -33.01
CA VAL A 36 -3.66 -11.46 -31.74
C VAL A 36 -2.99 -12.43 -30.76
N ASN A 37 -3.49 -13.66 -30.65
CA ASN A 37 -2.93 -14.69 -29.79
C ASN A 37 -1.52 -15.10 -30.26
N GLU A 38 -1.37 -15.38 -31.56
CA GLU A 38 -0.10 -15.81 -32.16
C GLU A 38 0.97 -14.71 -32.02
N ARG A 39 0.61 -13.45 -32.30
CA ARG A 39 1.54 -12.33 -32.11
C ARG A 39 2.00 -12.19 -30.66
N ALA A 40 1.09 -12.30 -29.70
CA ALA A 40 1.42 -12.20 -28.29
C ALA A 40 2.33 -13.36 -27.81
N GLU A 41 2.04 -14.61 -28.21
CA GLU A 41 2.87 -15.78 -27.90
C GLU A 41 4.26 -15.67 -28.53
N ASN A 42 4.31 -15.24 -29.77
CA ASN A 42 5.56 -15.02 -30.47
C ASN A 42 6.44 -13.98 -29.80
N LEU A 43 5.87 -12.82 -29.42
CA LEU A 43 6.61 -11.77 -28.72
C LEU A 43 7.16 -12.26 -27.38
N MET A 44 6.37 -13.00 -26.60
CA MET A 44 6.82 -13.57 -25.34
C MET A 44 7.95 -14.59 -25.52
N THR A 45 7.85 -15.43 -26.57
CA THR A 45 8.87 -16.42 -26.93
C THR A 45 10.18 -15.73 -27.34
N ASP A 46 10.10 -14.65 -28.13
CA ASP A 46 11.27 -13.91 -28.60
C ASP A 46 11.99 -13.21 -27.43
N ILE A 47 11.23 -12.61 -26.50
CA ILE A 47 11.79 -12.01 -25.29
C ILE A 47 12.49 -13.07 -24.44
N THR A 48 11.85 -14.22 -24.21
CA THR A 48 12.43 -15.28 -23.37
C THR A 48 13.64 -15.95 -24.03
N ASP A 49 13.64 -16.13 -25.34
CA ASP A 49 14.80 -16.62 -26.09
C ASP A 49 15.96 -15.62 -26.01
N ALA A 50 15.71 -14.33 -26.29
CA ALA A 50 16.72 -13.29 -26.20
C ALA A 50 17.33 -13.20 -24.78
N MET A 51 16.49 -13.32 -23.74
CA MET A 51 16.99 -13.38 -22.36
C MET A 51 17.87 -14.60 -22.09
N SER A 52 17.47 -15.77 -22.61
CA SER A 52 18.19 -17.03 -22.37
C SER A 52 19.56 -17.07 -23.04
N VAL A 53 19.71 -16.42 -24.19
CA VAL A 53 20.95 -16.39 -24.99
C VAL A 53 21.87 -15.29 -24.55
N LEU A 54 21.36 -14.08 -24.31
CA LEU A 54 22.19 -12.90 -24.07
C LEU A 54 22.46 -12.62 -22.59
N LEU A 55 21.57 -13.07 -21.69
CA LEU A 55 21.75 -12.77 -20.28
C LEU A 55 22.50 -13.90 -19.55
N PRO A 56 23.55 -13.58 -18.83
CA PRO A 56 24.24 -14.58 -18.02
C PRO A 56 23.31 -15.11 -16.91
N ALA A 57 23.63 -16.29 -16.42
CA ALA A 57 22.92 -16.87 -15.28
C ALA A 57 22.98 -15.95 -14.05
N GLU A 58 21.84 -15.70 -13.40
CA GLU A 58 21.81 -14.94 -12.15
C GLU A 58 22.68 -15.64 -11.10
N ARG A 59 23.77 -15.02 -10.72
CA ARG A 59 24.59 -15.50 -9.62
C ARG A 59 23.83 -15.29 -8.32
N ARG A 60 23.51 -16.36 -7.60
CA ARG A 60 22.85 -16.27 -6.30
C ARG A 60 23.71 -15.46 -5.33
N LYS A 61 23.35 -14.20 -5.13
CA LYS A 61 23.95 -13.37 -4.10
C LYS A 61 23.60 -13.98 -2.75
N ARG A 62 24.61 -14.47 -2.01
CA ARG A 62 24.41 -14.92 -0.61
C ARG A 62 23.86 -13.80 0.27
N ARG A 63 24.09 -12.54 -0.13
CA ARG A 63 23.62 -11.34 0.56
C ARG A 63 23.24 -10.29 -0.48
N ALA A 64 22.07 -9.69 -0.33
CA ALA A 64 21.48 -8.74 -1.29
C ALA A 64 22.36 -7.50 -1.58
N TYR A 65 23.21 -7.13 -0.65
CA TYR A 65 24.05 -5.93 -0.76
C TYR A 65 25.41 -6.15 -1.45
N ILE A 66 25.78 -7.35 -1.87
CA ILE A 66 27.06 -7.58 -2.55
C ILE A 66 26.94 -7.15 -4.00
N SER A 67 27.81 -6.24 -4.44
CA SER A 67 27.91 -5.75 -5.82
C SER A 67 28.47 -6.82 -6.76
N ARG A 68 28.26 -6.63 -8.06
CA ARG A 68 28.81 -7.50 -9.09
C ARG A 68 30.34 -7.45 -9.11
N GLU A 69 30.91 -6.27 -8.96
CA GLU A 69 32.35 -6.08 -8.90
C GLU A 69 32.99 -6.84 -7.73
N THR A 70 32.35 -6.83 -6.57
CA THR A 70 32.82 -7.61 -5.40
C THR A 70 32.76 -9.11 -5.66
N LEU A 71 31.76 -9.59 -6.42
CA LEU A 71 31.66 -11.00 -6.82
C LEU A 71 32.76 -11.36 -7.83
N GLU A 72 33.08 -10.50 -8.80
CA GLU A 72 34.17 -10.71 -9.77
C GLU A 72 35.54 -10.79 -9.08
N LEU A 73 35.78 -9.94 -8.08
CA LEU A 73 36.99 -10.03 -7.24
C LEU A 73 37.03 -11.34 -6.43
N ALA A 74 35.88 -11.81 -5.97
CA ALA A 74 35.79 -13.08 -5.26
C ALA A 74 36.10 -14.28 -6.15
N ASP A 75 35.69 -14.23 -7.43
CA ASP A 75 36.03 -15.26 -8.42
C ASP A 75 37.54 -15.27 -8.72
N LYS A 76 38.12 -14.08 -8.97
CA LYS A 76 39.61 -13.94 -9.15
C LYS A 76 40.36 -14.51 -7.97
N LYS A 77 39.88 -14.23 -6.74
CA LYS A 77 40.46 -14.80 -5.52
C LYS A 77 40.34 -16.33 -5.49
N GLN A 78 39.22 -16.90 -5.98
CA GLN A 78 39.04 -18.35 -5.99
C GLN A 78 39.97 -19.05 -6.97
N LEU A 79 40.22 -18.42 -8.13
CA LEU A 79 41.21 -18.89 -9.11
C LEU A 79 42.64 -18.86 -8.53
N LEU A 80 43.04 -17.73 -7.92
CA LEU A 80 44.35 -17.63 -7.30
C LEU A 80 44.56 -18.57 -6.11
N LYS A 81 43.47 -18.99 -5.45
CA LYS A 81 43.54 -19.96 -4.36
C LYS A 81 44.05 -21.33 -4.81
N MET A 82 43.80 -21.71 -6.07
CA MET A 82 44.26 -22.98 -6.63
C MET A 82 45.80 -23.01 -6.82
N HIS A 83 46.43 -21.83 -6.99
CA HIS A 83 47.87 -21.66 -7.26
C HIS A 83 48.62 -21.03 -6.09
N ILE A 84 48.05 -20.99 -4.88
CA ILE A 84 48.57 -20.24 -3.74
C ILE A 84 49.93 -20.75 -3.21
N GLU A 85 50.28 -22.01 -3.51
CA GLU A 85 51.51 -22.65 -3.08
C GLU A 85 52.63 -22.52 -4.11
N GLU A 86 52.32 -22.01 -5.33
CA GLU A 86 53.31 -21.98 -6.45
C GLU A 86 54.35 -20.88 -6.31
N SER A 87 53.99 -19.71 -5.73
CA SER A 87 54.95 -18.62 -5.53
C SER A 87 54.60 -17.68 -4.36
N ARG A 88 55.61 -16.96 -3.87
CA ARG A 88 55.42 -15.90 -2.87
C ARG A 88 54.59 -14.72 -3.41
N GLU A 89 54.68 -14.43 -4.69
CA GLU A 89 53.95 -13.38 -5.39
C GLU A 89 52.46 -13.68 -5.46
N VAL A 90 52.06 -14.89 -5.86
CA VAL A 90 50.66 -15.35 -5.86
C VAL A 90 50.06 -15.26 -4.47
N LYS A 91 50.83 -15.61 -3.43
CA LYS A 91 50.39 -15.51 -2.04
C LYS A 91 50.19 -14.06 -1.59
N ALA A 92 51.04 -13.15 -2.05
CA ALA A 92 50.89 -11.71 -1.78
C ALA A 92 49.69 -11.12 -2.48
N GLU A 93 49.46 -11.46 -3.75
CA GLU A 93 48.29 -11.03 -4.52
C GLU A 93 46.97 -11.56 -3.94
N TYR A 94 46.96 -12.83 -3.52
CA TYR A 94 45.78 -13.41 -2.82
C TYR A 94 45.45 -12.62 -1.54
N ARG A 95 46.44 -12.21 -0.75
CA ARG A 95 46.24 -11.40 0.46
C ARG A 95 45.70 -10.00 0.12
N ARG A 96 46.22 -9.37 -0.95
CA ARG A 96 45.76 -8.07 -1.46
C ARG A 96 44.31 -8.14 -1.85
N LEU A 97 43.92 -9.12 -2.67
CA LEU A 97 42.52 -9.37 -3.07
C LEU A 97 41.59 -9.65 -1.88
N CYS A 98 42.05 -10.40 -0.86
CA CYS A 98 41.27 -10.60 0.35
C CYS A 98 40.95 -9.30 1.08
N ASN A 99 41.86 -8.36 1.14
CA ASN A 99 41.67 -7.06 1.77
C ASN A 99 40.77 -6.15 0.92
N GLU A 100 40.96 -6.15 -0.39
CA GLU A 100 40.14 -5.41 -1.34
C GLU A 100 38.67 -5.86 -1.29
N ILE A 101 38.40 -7.17 -1.34
CA ILE A 101 37.06 -7.74 -1.20
C ILE A 101 36.41 -7.34 0.13
N ARG A 102 37.17 -7.36 1.24
CA ARG A 102 36.66 -6.93 2.55
C ARG A 102 36.27 -5.45 2.56
N THR A 103 37.06 -4.60 1.95
CA THR A 103 36.82 -3.15 1.86
C THR A 103 35.61 -2.90 0.97
N LYS A 104 35.57 -3.50 -0.22
CA LYS A 104 34.50 -3.32 -1.19
C LYS A 104 33.16 -3.85 -0.68
N ALA A 105 33.13 -5.04 -0.07
CA ALA A 105 31.91 -5.57 0.56
C ALA A 105 31.39 -4.71 1.72
N ARG A 106 32.26 -3.93 2.38
CA ARG A 106 31.84 -2.93 3.37
C ARG A 106 31.19 -1.72 2.72
N THR A 107 31.80 -1.20 1.66
CA THR A 107 31.26 -0.08 0.87
C THR A 107 29.92 -0.45 0.26
N ASP A 108 29.82 -1.59 -0.40
CA ASP A 108 28.57 -2.13 -0.95
C ASP A 108 27.44 -2.17 0.08
N LYS A 109 27.75 -2.58 1.32
CA LYS A 109 26.76 -2.65 2.38
C LYS A 109 26.30 -1.26 2.84
N GLU A 110 27.21 -0.30 2.93
CA GLU A 110 26.90 1.09 3.30
C GLU A 110 26.06 1.78 2.21
N GLU A 111 26.39 1.58 0.94
CA GLU A 111 25.64 2.10 -0.21
C GLU A 111 24.24 1.51 -0.29
N TRP A 112 24.12 0.20 -0.18
CA TRP A 112 22.84 -0.49 -0.17
C TRP A 112 21.93 -0.01 0.98
N LEU A 113 22.48 0.16 2.18
CA LEU A 113 21.73 0.70 3.32
C LEU A 113 21.27 2.13 3.06
N SER A 114 22.14 2.97 2.50
CA SER A 114 21.83 4.37 2.20
C SER A 114 20.74 4.48 1.13
N GLU A 115 20.78 3.62 0.10
CA GLU A 115 19.77 3.56 -0.94
C GLU A 115 18.41 3.12 -0.37
N LYS A 116 18.41 2.04 0.41
CA LYS A 116 17.18 1.58 1.08
C LYS A 116 16.60 2.61 2.03
N CYS A 117 17.45 3.37 2.71
CA CYS A 117 16.99 4.47 3.56
C CYS A 117 16.33 5.58 2.73
N ARG A 118 16.84 5.92 1.55
CA ARG A 118 16.20 6.89 0.64
C ARG A 118 14.84 6.39 0.15
N GLU A 119 14.75 5.13 -0.28
CA GLU A 119 13.48 4.51 -0.68
C GLU A 119 12.43 4.56 0.45
N ILE A 120 12.84 4.26 1.69
CA ILE A 120 11.97 4.28 2.87
C ILE A 120 11.49 5.70 3.16
N GLN A 121 12.37 6.70 3.10
CA GLN A 121 12.02 8.10 3.31
C GLN A 121 11.02 8.59 2.28
N MET A 122 11.27 8.37 0.99
CA MET A 122 10.34 8.72 -0.08
C MET A 122 8.98 8.04 0.09
N ALA A 123 8.95 6.76 0.47
CA ALA A 123 7.70 6.06 0.72
C ALA A 123 6.94 6.62 1.94
N ALA A 124 7.66 7.04 2.99
CA ALA A 124 7.07 7.66 4.18
C ALA A 124 6.51 9.07 3.88
N GLU A 125 7.25 9.90 3.14
CA GLU A 125 6.81 11.23 2.70
C GLU A 125 5.57 11.17 1.81
N GLN A 126 5.47 10.13 0.98
CA GLN A 126 4.28 9.88 0.14
C GLN A 126 3.15 9.16 0.91
N ASN A 127 3.23 9.05 2.24
CA ASN A 127 2.27 8.35 3.08
C ASN A 127 1.99 6.89 2.66
N LYS A 128 2.92 6.24 1.94
CA LYS A 128 2.83 4.84 1.51
C LYS A 128 3.27 3.88 2.61
N SER A 129 2.53 3.86 3.71
CA SER A 129 2.86 3.14 4.95
C SER A 129 3.20 1.68 4.73
N ARG A 130 2.41 0.97 3.92
CA ARG A 130 2.64 -0.46 3.62
C ARG A 130 4.00 -0.69 2.96
N LYS A 131 4.38 0.17 1.99
CA LYS A 131 5.68 0.10 1.32
C LYS A 131 6.80 0.41 2.29
N THR A 132 6.64 1.43 3.13
CA THR A 132 7.61 1.80 4.18
C THR A 132 7.90 0.62 5.11
N TYR A 133 6.87 -0.03 5.66
CA TYR A 133 7.05 -1.20 6.53
C TYR A 133 7.64 -2.41 5.82
N GLN A 134 7.33 -2.62 4.54
CA GLN A 134 7.92 -3.70 3.74
C GLN A 134 9.42 -3.50 3.56
N LEU A 135 9.85 -2.31 3.17
CA LEU A 135 11.26 -1.94 3.01
C LEU A 135 12.04 -2.04 4.33
N ILE A 136 11.44 -1.61 5.44
CA ILE A 136 12.03 -1.77 6.77
C ILE A 136 12.26 -3.25 7.13
N LYS A 137 11.31 -4.13 6.80
CA LYS A 137 11.47 -5.58 7.01
C LYS A 137 12.58 -6.17 6.16
N GLU A 138 12.72 -5.72 4.91
CA GLU A 138 13.78 -6.13 4.00
C GLU A 138 15.15 -5.77 4.58
N VAL A 139 15.35 -4.53 5.02
CA VAL A 139 16.60 -4.06 5.64
C VAL A 139 16.91 -4.82 6.94
N ASN A 140 15.90 -5.17 7.70
CA ASN A 140 16.04 -5.88 8.98
C ASN A 140 16.36 -7.38 8.81
N GLY A 141 16.25 -7.92 7.59
CA GLY A 141 16.58 -9.32 7.27
C GLY A 141 15.65 -10.35 7.94
N LYS A 142 14.50 -9.95 8.45
CA LYS A 142 13.50 -10.87 9.02
C LYS A 142 12.70 -11.52 7.90
N TRP A 143 13.24 -12.56 7.30
CA TRP A 143 12.51 -13.45 6.42
C TRP A 143 11.65 -14.40 7.29
N LYS A 144 10.35 -14.46 6.99
CA LYS A 144 9.50 -15.51 7.58
C LYS A 144 9.93 -16.85 6.99
N SER A 145 9.95 -17.89 7.84
CA SER A 145 10.14 -19.26 7.37
C SER A 145 9.07 -19.57 6.30
N LYS A 146 9.45 -20.34 5.27
CA LYS A 146 8.49 -20.91 4.33
C LYS A 146 7.45 -21.69 5.11
N GLN A 147 6.18 -21.54 4.75
CA GLN A 147 5.10 -22.37 5.24
C GLN A 147 5.46 -23.84 5.01
N ARG A 148 5.44 -24.63 6.05
CA ARG A 148 5.80 -26.06 5.98
C ARG A 148 4.60 -26.99 6.16
N ALA A 149 3.43 -26.47 6.55
CA ALA A 149 2.25 -27.29 6.77
C ALA A 149 0.98 -26.44 6.73
N ILE A 150 -0.12 -27.00 6.21
CA ILE A 150 -1.49 -26.44 6.25
C ILE A 150 -2.47 -27.53 6.68
N ARG A 151 -3.66 -27.15 7.14
CA ARG A 151 -4.75 -28.07 7.45
C ARG A 151 -5.65 -28.30 6.25
N ASN A 152 -6.07 -29.56 6.08
CA ASN A 152 -7.17 -29.86 5.17
C ASN A 152 -8.53 -29.50 5.80
N LYS A 153 -9.65 -29.72 5.09
CA LYS A 153 -11.01 -29.45 5.58
C LYS A 153 -11.37 -30.22 6.84
N GLN A 154 -10.77 -31.39 7.06
CA GLN A 154 -11.00 -32.24 8.22
C GLN A 154 -10.07 -31.89 9.40
N GLY A 155 -9.27 -30.82 9.30
CA GLY A 155 -8.35 -30.38 10.34
C GLY A 155 -7.01 -31.14 10.40
N LYS A 156 -6.79 -32.15 9.53
CA LYS A 156 -5.50 -32.88 9.45
C LYS A 156 -4.41 -31.99 8.89
N LEU A 157 -3.22 -32.04 9.47
CA LEU A 157 -2.06 -31.27 9.04
C LEU A 157 -1.38 -31.95 7.85
N LEU A 158 -1.28 -31.24 6.75
CA LEU A 158 -0.59 -31.64 5.53
C LEU A 158 0.84 -31.08 5.55
N GLN A 159 1.83 -31.91 5.17
CA GLN A 159 3.25 -31.55 5.19
C GLN A 159 3.94 -31.75 3.84
N GLU A 160 3.44 -32.65 3.02
CA GLU A 160 3.95 -32.90 1.67
C GLU A 160 3.60 -31.74 0.72
N GLU A 161 4.56 -31.31 -0.12
CA GLU A 161 4.37 -30.16 -1.01
C GLU A 161 3.23 -30.39 -2.02
N GLU A 162 2.99 -31.63 -2.41
CA GLU A 162 1.91 -32.02 -3.34
C GLU A 162 0.55 -31.89 -2.69
N GLU A 163 0.35 -32.46 -1.49
CA GLU A 163 -0.89 -32.34 -0.72
C GLU A 163 -1.21 -30.87 -0.39
N ILE A 164 -0.17 -30.10 -0.05
CA ILE A 164 -0.28 -28.67 0.21
C ILE A 164 -0.73 -27.91 -1.06
N ARG A 165 -0.19 -28.27 -2.21
CA ARG A 165 -0.53 -27.66 -3.50
C ARG A 165 -1.96 -27.97 -3.90
N GLU A 166 -2.39 -29.24 -3.75
CA GLU A 166 -3.77 -29.66 -4.02
C GLU A 166 -4.76 -28.94 -3.08
N ARG A 167 -4.46 -28.85 -1.79
CA ARG A 167 -5.29 -28.15 -0.82
C ARG A 167 -5.43 -26.66 -1.14
N TRP A 168 -4.35 -26.01 -1.58
CA TRP A 168 -4.42 -24.61 -2.02
C TRP A 168 -5.24 -24.43 -3.29
N THR A 169 -5.12 -25.36 -4.24
CA THR A 169 -5.91 -25.34 -5.48
C THR A 169 -7.39 -25.52 -5.18
N GLU A 170 -7.73 -26.51 -4.33
CA GLU A 170 -9.09 -26.73 -3.85
C GLU A 170 -9.67 -25.47 -3.21
N TYR A 171 -8.95 -24.89 -2.25
CA TYR A 171 -9.41 -23.70 -1.52
C TYR A 171 -9.62 -22.49 -2.43
N CYS A 172 -8.70 -22.23 -3.36
CA CYS A 172 -8.80 -21.10 -4.28
C CYS A 172 -9.90 -21.35 -5.33
N SER A 173 -10.01 -22.57 -5.84
CA SER A 173 -11.09 -22.93 -6.78
C SER A 173 -12.47 -22.73 -6.15
N GLU A 174 -12.67 -23.16 -4.92
CA GLU A 174 -13.93 -22.93 -4.20
C GLU A 174 -14.19 -21.44 -3.96
N LEU A 175 -13.15 -20.68 -3.60
CA LEU A 175 -13.26 -19.24 -3.33
C LEU A 175 -13.72 -18.45 -4.56
N TYR A 176 -13.21 -18.81 -5.75
CA TYR A 176 -13.46 -18.08 -6.99
C TYR A 176 -14.54 -18.70 -7.90
N ASN A 177 -15.11 -19.84 -7.51
CA ASN A 177 -16.18 -20.55 -8.24
C ASN A 177 -17.37 -20.85 -7.32
N THR A 178 -17.72 -19.95 -6.39
CA THR A 178 -18.84 -20.15 -5.49
C THR A 178 -20.13 -20.29 -6.28
N THR A 179 -20.80 -21.44 -6.16
CA THR A 179 -22.15 -21.66 -6.70
C THR A 179 -23.17 -20.89 -5.87
N GLU A 180 -24.00 -20.11 -6.54
CA GLU A 180 -25.08 -19.37 -5.90
C GLU A 180 -26.28 -20.29 -5.67
N ASP A 181 -27.01 -20.06 -4.55
CA ASP A 181 -28.31 -20.65 -4.36
C ASP A 181 -29.36 -19.89 -5.20
N GLU A 182 -30.52 -20.53 -5.46
CA GLU A 182 -31.57 -19.95 -6.30
C GLU A 182 -32.10 -18.60 -5.76
N LYS A 183 -32.10 -18.42 -4.44
CA LYS A 183 -32.54 -17.18 -3.80
C LYS A 183 -31.59 -16.04 -4.10
N SER A 184 -30.29 -16.27 -3.92
CA SER A 184 -29.24 -15.28 -4.21
C SER A 184 -29.23 -14.89 -5.70
N SER A 185 -29.46 -15.84 -6.60
CA SER A 185 -29.58 -15.58 -8.04
C SER A 185 -30.78 -14.71 -8.40
N LYS A 186 -31.94 -14.91 -7.78
CA LYS A 186 -33.15 -14.07 -7.99
C LYS A 186 -32.94 -12.65 -7.48
N GLU A 187 -32.42 -12.49 -6.26
CA GLU A 187 -32.11 -11.18 -5.69
C GLU A 187 -31.08 -10.40 -6.55
N MET A 188 -30.08 -11.10 -7.08
CA MET A 188 -29.10 -10.51 -8.00
C MET A 188 -29.75 -10.03 -9.30
N MET A 189 -30.64 -10.81 -9.90
CA MET A 189 -31.37 -10.43 -11.12
C MET A 189 -32.22 -9.17 -10.91
N GLU A 190 -32.91 -9.06 -9.76
CA GLU A 190 -33.69 -7.87 -9.43
C GLU A 190 -32.83 -6.63 -9.29
N ILE A 191 -31.65 -6.75 -8.64
CA ILE A 191 -30.69 -5.65 -8.52
C ILE A 191 -30.17 -5.26 -9.89
N LYS A 192 -29.78 -6.23 -10.72
CA LYS A 192 -29.28 -6.00 -12.08
C LYS A 192 -30.33 -5.21 -12.90
N LYS A 193 -31.58 -5.62 -12.87
CA LYS A 193 -32.68 -4.93 -13.56
C LYS A 193 -32.82 -3.47 -13.11
N LYS A 194 -32.83 -3.22 -11.79
CA LYS A 194 -32.88 -1.87 -11.24
C LYS A 194 -31.70 -1.00 -11.66
N LEU A 195 -30.50 -1.58 -11.73
CA LEU A 195 -29.29 -0.89 -12.17
C LEU A 195 -29.35 -0.58 -13.67
N GLU A 196 -29.90 -1.48 -14.48
CA GLU A 196 -30.10 -1.24 -15.94
C GLU A 196 -31.09 -0.10 -16.20
N GLU A 197 -32.15 0.02 -15.40
CA GLU A 197 -33.15 1.11 -15.51
C GLU A 197 -32.53 2.51 -15.25
N ILE A 198 -31.54 2.62 -14.37
CA ILE A 198 -30.85 3.89 -14.06
C ILE A 198 -29.58 4.10 -14.89
N SER A 199 -29.20 3.12 -15.71
CA SER A 199 -28.00 3.22 -16.54
C SER A 199 -28.24 4.20 -17.68
N PRO A 200 -27.42 5.26 -17.81
CA PRO A 200 -27.45 6.06 -19.02
C PRO A 200 -27.07 5.17 -20.21
N ALA A 201 -27.66 5.45 -21.40
CA ALA A 201 -27.21 4.76 -22.61
C ALA A 201 -25.69 4.91 -22.72
N SER A 202 -24.96 3.82 -22.53
CA SER A 202 -23.51 3.86 -22.57
C SER A 202 -23.06 4.20 -23.99
N GLU A 203 -22.39 5.34 -24.15
CA GLU A 203 -21.83 5.74 -25.42
C GLU A 203 -20.67 4.78 -25.77
N ASP A 204 -20.70 4.26 -26.98
CA ASP A 204 -19.58 3.52 -27.56
C ASP A 204 -18.68 4.53 -28.30
N ARG A 205 -17.78 5.16 -27.56
CA ARG A 205 -16.90 6.23 -28.10
C ARG A 205 -15.81 5.71 -29.02
N ARG A 206 -15.57 4.42 -29.02
CA ARG A 206 -14.54 3.70 -29.86
C ARG A 206 -13.20 4.42 -29.96
N GLN A 207 -12.78 5.08 -28.90
CA GLN A 207 -11.50 5.79 -28.90
C GLN A 207 -10.34 4.79 -29.16
N PRO A 208 -9.54 5.01 -30.20
CA PRO A 208 -8.43 4.12 -30.50
C PRO A 208 -7.37 4.18 -29.39
N ILE A 209 -6.58 3.13 -29.27
CA ILE A 209 -5.38 3.16 -28.42
C ILE A 209 -4.30 3.97 -29.13
N LEU A 210 -3.65 4.86 -28.38
CA LEU A 210 -2.55 5.69 -28.87
C LEU A 210 -1.19 5.07 -28.49
N GLN A 211 -0.19 5.24 -29.33
CA GLN A 211 1.17 4.76 -29.06
C GLN A 211 1.75 5.39 -27.78
N ASP A 212 1.47 6.67 -27.54
CA ASP A 212 1.84 7.39 -26.32
C ASP A 212 1.27 6.76 -25.03
N GLU A 213 0.07 6.20 -25.11
CA GLU A 213 -0.52 5.48 -23.95
C GLU A 213 0.28 4.23 -23.63
N VAL A 214 0.69 3.47 -24.68
CA VAL A 214 1.52 2.26 -24.55
C VAL A 214 2.89 2.62 -23.99
N HIS A 215 3.54 3.65 -24.54
CA HIS A 215 4.82 4.16 -24.01
C HIS A 215 4.73 4.48 -22.52
N ARG A 216 3.77 5.31 -22.12
CA ARG A 216 3.56 5.68 -20.72
C ARG A 216 3.27 4.48 -19.83
N ALA A 217 2.49 3.51 -20.32
CA ALA A 217 2.15 2.30 -19.57
C ALA A 217 3.37 1.39 -19.35
N ILE A 218 4.26 1.25 -20.35
CA ILE A 218 5.53 0.53 -20.24
C ILE A 218 6.42 1.19 -19.17
N GLN A 219 6.57 2.53 -19.21
CA GLN A 219 7.38 3.26 -18.23
C GLN A 219 6.83 3.14 -16.79
N LYS A 220 5.52 2.96 -16.61
CA LYS A 220 4.87 2.72 -15.32
C LYS A 220 5.10 1.34 -14.73
N LEU A 221 5.57 0.37 -15.50
CA LEU A 221 5.92 -0.96 -14.97
C LEU A 221 6.97 -0.82 -13.85
N LYS A 222 6.78 -1.55 -12.77
CA LYS A 222 7.70 -1.48 -11.61
C LYS A 222 8.78 -2.53 -11.75
N ASN A 223 10.03 -2.11 -11.58
CA ASN A 223 11.18 -3.00 -11.56
C ASN A 223 11.16 -3.94 -10.33
N ASN A 224 11.89 -5.04 -10.41
CA ASN A 224 12.01 -6.06 -9.34
C ASN A 224 10.66 -6.66 -8.91
N LYS A 225 9.76 -6.87 -9.88
CA LYS A 225 8.49 -7.59 -9.67
C LYS A 225 8.56 -8.98 -10.27
N SER A 226 7.89 -9.92 -9.58
CA SER A 226 7.76 -11.29 -10.09
C SER A 226 6.97 -11.28 -11.38
N PRO A 227 7.46 -11.95 -12.43
CA PRO A 227 6.71 -12.13 -13.67
C PRO A 227 5.49 -13.04 -13.49
N GLY A 228 4.61 -13.06 -14.47
CA GLY A 228 3.47 -13.97 -14.56
C GLY A 228 3.86 -15.36 -15.06
N SER A 229 2.92 -16.01 -15.81
CA SER A 229 3.10 -17.33 -16.42
C SER A 229 4.15 -17.35 -17.53
N ASP A 230 4.33 -16.21 -18.21
CA ASP A 230 5.28 -16.01 -19.30
C ASP A 230 6.75 -15.88 -18.86
N ALA A 231 7.02 -15.79 -17.55
CA ALA A 231 8.33 -15.54 -16.99
C ALA A 231 9.02 -14.25 -17.49
N VAL A 232 8.33 -13.33 -18.18
CA VAL A 232 8.87 -12.07 -18.72
C VAL A 232 8.87 -10.99 -17.63
N PRO A 233 10.05 -10.48 -17.18
CA PRO A 233 10.12 -9.39 -16.23
C PRO A 233 9.82 -8.03 -16.88
N GLY A 234 9.31 -7.08 -16.11
CA GLY A 234 9.00 -5.74 -16.62
C GLY A 234 10.23 -4.97 -17.14
N GLU A 235 11.41 -5.28 -16.61
CA GLU A 235 12.68 -4.73 -17.04
C GLU A 235 13.04 -5.16 -18.47
N ALA A 236 12.73 -6.40 -18.87
CA ALA A 236 12.95 -6.87 -20.23
C ALA A 236 12.06 -6.13 -21.23
N ILE A 237 10.79 -5.86 -20.86
CA ILE A 237 9.88 -5.07 -21.70
C ILE A 237 10.41 -3.65 -21.89
N LYS A 238 10.92 -3.01 -20.82
CA LYS A 238 11.52 -1.68 -20.90
C LYS A 238 12.83 -1.63 -21.69
N ALA A 239 13.58 -2.72 -21.69
CA ALA A 239 14.86 -2.82 -22.37
C ALA A 239 14.72 -3.19 -23.86
N GLY A 240 13.54 -3.63 -24.29
CA GLY A 240 13.29 -4.06 -25.69
C GLY A 240 13.22 -2.94 -26.73
N GLY A 241 13.38 -1.68 -26.29
CA GLY A 241 13.49 -0.51 -27.16
C GLY A 241 12.21 -0.18 -27.94
N GLU A 242 12.39 0.64 -28.98
CA GLU A 242 11.29 1.15 -29.80
C GLU A 242 10.57 0.04 -30.58
N TYR A 243 11.33 -0.96 -31.01
CA TYR A 243 10.78 -2.08 -31.78
C TYR A 243 9.77 -2.91 -30.96
N LEU A 244 10.14 -3.30 -29.74
CA LEU A 244 9.25 -4.06 -28.84
C LEU A 244 8.01 -3.23 -28.44
N GLU A 245 8.19 -1.93 -28.22
CA GLU A 245 7.10 -1.00 -27.95
C GLU A 245 6.11 -0.97 -29.11
N GLN A 246 6.60 -0.89 -30.34
CA GLN A 246 5.77 -0.89 -31.54
C GLN A 246 5.00 -2.21 -31.72
N GLU A 247 5.64 -3.36 -31.51
CA GLU A 247 4.97 -4.67 -31.59
C GLU A 247 3.89 -4.79 -30.49
N LEU A 248 4.20 -4.39 -29.28
CA LEU A 248 3.24 -4.40 -28.17
C LEU A 248 2.06 -3.46 -28.46
N TYR A 249 2.32 -2.29 -29.07
CA TYR A 249 1.27 -1.37 -29.52
C TYR A 249 0.35 -2.05 -30.54
N GLN A 250 0.90 -2.74 -31.54
CA GLN A 250 0.10 -3.46 -32.55
C GLN A 250 -0.77 -4.55 -31.92
N ILE A 251 -0.22 -5.35 -31.00
CA ILE A 251 -0.99 -6.38 -30.28
C ILE A 251 -2.13 -5.76 -29.48
N ILE A 252 -1.84 -4.71 -28.70
CA ILE A 252 -2.85 -4.02 -27.87
C ILE A 252 -3.92 -3.36 -28.74
N LYS A 253 -3.52 -2.73 -29.87
CA LYS A 253 -4.44 -2.13 -30.82
C LYS A 253 -5.37 -3.16 -31.43
N MET A 254 -4.83 -4.29 -31.92
CA MET A 254 -5.62 -5.40 -32.45
C MET A 254 -6.58 -5.94 -31.38
N ALA A 255 -6.08 -6.26 -30.19
CA ALA A 255 -6.91 -6.77 -29.08
C ALA A 255 -8.04 -5.79 -28.71
N TRP A 256 -7.77 -4.49 -28.76
CA TRP A 256 -8.76 -3.44 -28.54
C TRP A 256 -9.79 -3.36 -29.65
N GLU A 257 -9.38 -3.46 -30.93
CA GLU A 257 -10.27 -3.32 -32.09
C GLU A 257 -11.22 -4.51 -32.23
N ILE A 258 -10.71 -5.74 -32.11
CA ILE A 258 -11.48 -6.97 -32.28
C ILE A 258 -12.11 -7.47 -30.96
N GLU A 259 -11.82 -6.80 -29.82
CA GLU A 259 -12.30 -7.16 -28.48
C GLU A 259 -11.91 -8.61 -28.08
N GLU A 260 -10.72 -9.06 -28.51
CA GLU A 260 -10.18 -10.37 -28.18
C GLU A 260 -8.86 -10.20 -27.41
N ILE A 261 -8.79 -10.74 -26.20
CA ILE A 261 -7.60 -10.64 -25.34
C ILE A 261 -6.72 -11.89 -25.53
N PRO A 262 -5.40 -11.72 -25.71
CA PRO A 262 -4.49 -12.87 -25.79
C PRO A 262 -4.68 -13.83 -24.61
N LYS A 263 -4.85 -15.13 -24.88
CA LYS A 263 -5.12 -16.16 -23.85
C LYS A 263 -4.09 -16.17 -22.73
N GLU A 264 -2.83 -15.94 -23.05
CA GLU A 264 -1.77 -15.86 -22.03
C GLU A 264 -1.93 -14.65 -21.11
N TRP A 265 -2.59 -13.56 -21.56
CA TRP A 265 -2.82 -12.37 -20.74
C TRP A 265 -3.96 -12.54 -19.75
N THR A 266 -4.83 -13.52 -19.93
CA THR A 266 -5.91 -13.84 -18.99
C THR A 266 -5.46 -14.75 -17.85
N LYS A 267 -4.29 -15.41 -17.99
CA LYS A 267 -3.72 -16.32 -16.98
C LYS A 267 -3.08 -15.57 -15.82
N SER A 268 -3.24 -16.11 -14.61
CA SER A 268 -2.61 -15.57 -13.41
C SER A 268 -2.01 -16.65 -12.52
N ILE A 269 -0.88 -16.36 -11.89
CA ILE A 269 -0.28 -17.25 -10.88
C ILE A 269 -0.58 -16.69 -9.50
N ILE A 270 -1.26 -17.46 -8.66
CA ILE A 270 -1.59 -17.07 -7.28
C ILE A 270 -0.42 -17.40 -6.35
N ALA A 271 0.08 -16.37 -5.67
CA ALA A 271 1.02 -16.51 -4.57
C ALA A 271 0.32 -16.22 -3.24
N THR A 272 0.46 -17.12 -2.26
CA THR A 272 -0.16 -16.99 -0.95
C THR A 272 0.74 -16.22 0.02
N ILE A 273 0.19 -15.18 0.67
CA ILE A 273 0.89 -14.34 1.65
C ILE A 273 0.18 -14.41 2.99
N ALA A 274 0.86 -14.90 4.02
CA ALA A 274 0.31 -15.04 5.37
C ALA A 274 -0.14 -13.68 5.95
N LYS A 275 -1.35 -13.66 6.52
CA LYS A 275 -1.90 -12.61 7.39
C LYS A 275 -1.49 -12.85 8.85
N LYS A 276 -2.06 -12.08 9.78
CA LYS A 276 -2.04 -12.42 11.20
C LYS A 276 -3.01 -13.58 11.47
N GLY A 277 -2.68 -14.44 12.41
CA GLY A 277 -3.50 -15.60 12.78
C GLY A 277 -2.73 -16.93 12.65
N ASP A 278 -3.43 -18.05 12.79
CA ASP A 278 -2.84 -19.39 12.61
C ASP A 278 -2.49 -19.60 11.13
N GLN A 279 -1.19 -19.72 10.85
CA GLN A 279 -0.69 -19.91 9.49
C GLN A 279 -0.94 -21.32 8.94
N LYS A 280 -1.57 -22.18 9.69
CA LYS A 280 -2.00 -23.50 9.22
C LYS A 280 -3.35 -23.45 8.50
N GLU A 281 -4.10 -22.35 8.63
CA GLU A 281 -5.41 -22.13 7.99
C GLU A 281 -5.26 -21.32 6.70
N CYS A 282 -5.83 -21.82 5.59
CA CYS A 282 -5.81 -21.14 4.29
C CYS A 282 -6.48 -19.77 4.33
N GLU A 283 -7.50 -19.57 5.16
CA GLU A 283 -8.22 -18.30 5.32
C GLU A 283 -7.33 -17.17 5.85
N ASN A 284 -6.28 -17.50 6.59
CA ASN A 284 -5.31 -16.54 7.12
C ASN A 284 -4.23 -16.13 6.11
N TYR A 285 -4.52 -16.31 4.81
CA TYR A 285 -3.65 -15.85 3.72
C TYR A 285 -4.37 -14.88 2.78
N ARG A 286 -3.57 -14.07 2.10
CA ARG A 286 -3.98 -13.30 0.93
C ARG A 286 -3.53 -14.04 -0.32
N THR A 287 -4.39 -14.13 -1.29
CA THR A 287 -4.14 -14.66 -2.63
C THR A 287 -3.70 -13.51 -3.53
N ILE A 288 -2.43 -13.45 -3.94
CA ILE A 288 -1.93 -12.38 -4.81
C ILE A 288 -1.74 -12.95 -6.21
N SER A 289 -2.50 -12.45 -7.17
CA SER A 289 -2.40 -12.80 -8.58
C SER A 289 -1.20 -12.11 -9.23
N MET A 290 -0.29 -12.89 -9.79
CA MET A 290 0.83 -12.42 -10.58
C MET A 290 0.44 -12.55 -12.06
N LEU A 291 0.14 -11.41 -12.68
CA LEU A 291 -0.21 -11.27 -14.09
C LEU A 291 1.04 -11.04 -14.93
N ASN A 292 0.99 -11.40 -16.20
CA ASN A 292 2.00 -11.09 -17.17
C ASN A 292 2.24 -9.59 -17.29
N HIS A 293 3.48 -9.16 -17.42
CA HIS A 293 3.79 -7.73 -17.46
C HIS A 293 3.33 -7.08 -18.77
N THR A 294 3.28 -7.84 -19.87
CA THR A 294 2.69 -7.41 -21.15
C THR A 294 1.19 -7.11 -20.99
N ALA A 295 0.44 -8.01 -20.34
CA ALA A 295 -0.96 -7.76 -19.98
C ALA A 295 -1.14 -6.49 -19.12
N LYS A 296 -0.23 -6.25 -18.15
CA LYS A 296 -0.28 -5.05 -17.30
C LYS A 296 -0.10 -3.74 -18.07
N VAL A 297 0.56 -3.75 -19.24
CA VAL A 297 0.62 -2.55 -20.10
C VAL A 297 -0.78 -2.18 -20.56
N MET A 298 -1.54 -3.12 -21.13
CA MET A 298 -2.92 -2.90 -21.55
C MET A 298 -3.83 -2.52 -20.36
N LEU A 299 -3.74 -3.25 -19.24
CA LEU A 299 -4.54 -2.96 -18.06
C LEU A 299 -4.26 -1.58 -17.45
N ASN A 300 -3.04 -1.05 -17.57
CA ASN A 300 -2.71 0.31 -17.14
C ASN A 300 -3.35 1.39 -18.04
N ILE A 301 -3.46 1.14 -19.35
CA ILE A 301 -4.15 2.03 -20.29
C ILE A 301 -5.65 2.08 -19.95
N VAL A 302 -6.25 0.89 -19.82
CA VAL A 302 -7.67 0.76 -19.42
C VAL A 302 -7.94 1.42 -18.07
N LEU A 303 -7.01 1.28 -17.09
CA LEU A 303 -7.11 1.92 -15.77
C LEU A 303 -7.17 3.44 -15.88
N GLU A 304 -6.36 4.08 -16.70
CA GLU A 304 -6.38 5.55 -16.86
C GLU A 304 -7.71 6.02 -17.42
N ARG A 305 -8.23 5.33 -18.43
CA ARG A 305 -9.51 5.62 -19.04
C ARG A 305 -10.68 5.39 -18.09
N LEU A 306 -10.67 4.27 -17.35
CA LEU A 306 -11.67 3.94 -16.32
C LEU A 306 -11.67 4.97 -15.19
N GLN A 307 -10.49 5.35 -14.68
CA GLN A 307 -10.38 6.35 -13.63
C GLN A 307 -10.94 7.72 -14.04
N ALA A 308 -10.72 8.11 -15.29
CA ALA A 308 -11.26 9.37 -15.81
C ALA A 308 -12.80 9.36 -15.81
N SER A 309 -13.41 8.22 -16.16
CA SER A 309 -14.86 8.07 -16.21
C SER A 309 -15.50 8.04 -14.80
N VAL A 310 -14.93 7.26 -13.85
CA VAL A 310 -15.58 7.03 -12.55
C VAL A 310 -15.25 8.06 -11.47
N SER A 311 -14.09 8.75 -11.56
CA SER A 311 -13.65 9.69 -10.52
C SER A 311 -14.62 10.81 -10.17
N PRO A 312 -15.39 11.39 -11.13
CA PRO A 312 -16.37 12.44 -10.84
C PRO A 312 -17.54 11.96 -9.97
N PHE A 313 -17.86 10.68 -10.02
CA PHE A 313 -19.03 10.09 -9.35
C PHE A 313 -18.72 9.53 -7.97
N LEU A 314 -17.43 9.34 -7.62
CA LEU A 314 -17.05 8.82 -6.33
C LEU A 314 -17.27 9.86 -5.24
N ALA A 315 -18.02 9.51 -4.20
CA ALA A 315 -18.30 10.36 -3.05
C ALA A 315 -17.03 10.84 -2.34
N GLU A 316 -17.09 11.99 -1.67
CA GLU A 316 -15.94 12.57 -0.95
C GLU A 316 -15.52 11.71 0.24
N GLU A 317 -16.42 10.93 0.81
CA GLU A 317 -16.24 9.97 1.89
C GLU A 317 -15.24 8.86 1.53
N GLN A 318 -15.18 8.45 0.24
CA GLN A 318 -14.22 7.44 -0.23
C GLN A 318 -12.85 8.05 -0.46
N ALA A 319 -11.87 7.67 0.37
CA ALA A 319 -10.48 8.11 0.24
C ALA A 319 -9.54 7.02 -0.28
N GLY A 320 -9.97 5.76 -0.31
CA GLY A 320 -9.15 4.66 -0.79
C GLY A 320 -8.89 4.72 -2.30
N PHE A 321 -7.64 4.49 -2.72
CA PHE A 321 -7.21 4.42 -4.12
C PHE A 321 -7.47 5.66 -4.99
N ARG A 322 -7.77 6.80 -4.38
CA ARG A 322 -7.98 8.09 -5.07
C ARG A 322 -6.75 8.99 -4.96
N ARG A 323 -6.53 9.82 -5.96
CA ARG A 323 -5.45 10.83 -5.94
C ARG A 323 -5.70 11.87 -4.85
N ASP A 324 -4.63 12.37 -4.25
CA ASP A 324 -4.64 13.43 -3.23
C ASP A 324 -5.48 13.12 -1.99
N ARG A 325 -5.76 11.83 -1.73
CA ARG A 325 -6.39 11.32 -0.54
C ARG A 325 -5.50 10.28 0.14
N GLY A 326 -5.55 10.22 1.45
CA GLY A 326 -4.70 9.30 2.20
C GLY A 326 -5.22 8.99 3.60
N THR A 327 -4.67 7.96 4.21
CA THR A 327 -5.03 7.47 5.55
C THR A 327 -4.92 8.56 6.61
N VAL A 328 -3.94 9.46 6.52
CA VAL A 328 -3.72 10.55 7.48
C VAL A 328 -4.91 11.52 7.51
N GLN A 329 -5.50 11.82 6.34
CA GLN A 329 -6.65 12.71 6.24
C GLN A 329 -7.87 12.07 6.92
N GLN A 330 -8.14 10.78 6.69
CA GLN A 330 -9.25 10.05 7.32
C GLN A 330 -9.08 9.97 8.85
N ILE A 331 -7.86 9.66 9.31
CA ILE A 331 -7.54 9.65 10.74
C ILE A 331 -7.76 11.04 11.36
N LEU A 332 -7.34 12.10 10.65
CA LEU A 332 -7.53 13.47 11.12
C LEU A 332 -9.01 13.86 11.23
N ILE A 333 -9.82 13.49 10.21
CA ILE A 333 -11.27 13.74 10.22
C ILE A 333 -11.88 13.15 11.50
N LEU A 334 -11.63 11.85 11.80
CA LEU A 334 -12.18 11.20 12.98
C LEU A 334 -11.71 11.87 14.31
N ARG A 335 -10.44 12.24 14.39
CA ARG A 335 -9.93 12.95 15.58
C ARG A 335 -10.58 14.31 15.76
N LEU A 336 -10.76 15.06 14.68
CA LEU A 336 -11.43 16.36 14.74
C LEU A 336 -12.93 16.23 15.07
N LEU A 337 -13.62 15.21 14.55
CA LEU A 337 -15.01 14.91 14.92
C LEU A 337 -15.10 14.55 16.41
N ALA A 338 -14.19 13.72 16.91
CA ALA A 338 -14.11 13.36 18.33
C ALA A 338 -13.84 14.59 19.24
N GLU A 339 -12.97 15.53 18.82
CA GLU A 339 -12.72 16.79 19.54
C GLU A 339 -13.98 17.65 19.61
N LYS A 340 -14.66 17.84 18.48
CA LYS A 340 -15.89 18.64 18.39
C LYS A 340 -17.01 18.03 19.18
N ALA A 341 -17.20 16.71 19.10
CA ALA A 341 -18.15 15.95 19.89
C ALA A 341 -17.91 16.13 21.40
N TRP A 342 -16.66 15.99 21.82
CA TRP A 342 -16.28 16.21 23.22
C TRP A 342 -16.57 17.63 23.66
N ARG A 343 -16.18 18.65 22.88
CA ARG A 343 -16.41 20.05 23.15
C ARG A 343 -17.90 20.41 23.31
N LYS A 344 -18.74 19.78 22.46
CA LYS A 344 -20.19 20.01 22.44
C LYS A 344 -20.96 19.09 23.37
N ASN A 345 -20.27 18.24 24.14
CA ASN A 345 -20.89 17.21 25.01
C ASN A 345 -21.92 16.32 24.30
N LYS A 346 -21.68 16.04 23.00
CA LYS A 346 -22.50 15.16 22.19
C LYS A 346 -21.79 13.81 21.98
N PRO A 347 -22.49 12.68 22.04
CA PRO A 347 -21.90 11.42 21.61
C PRO A 347 -21.78 11.39 20.07
N VAL A 348 -20.74 10.74 19.57
CA VAL A 348 -20.64 10.32 18.17
C VAL A 348 -20.42 8.82 18.16
N TYR A 349 -21.38 8.12 17.62
CA TYR A 349 -21.37 6.67 17.49
C TYR A 349 -20.65 6.27 16.21
N ASN A 350 -19.67 5.38 16.35
CA ASN A 350 -18.89 4.84 15.26
C ASN A 350 -19.15 3.36 15.13
N CYS A 351 -19.28 2.86 13.89
CA CYS A 351 -19.26 1.45 13.60
C CYS A 351 -18.23 1.15 12.52
N PHE A 352 -17.09 0.60 12.94
CA PHE A 352 -16.00 0.18 12.05
C PHE A 352 -16.32 -1.19 11.45
N ILE A 353 -16.56 -1.22 10.16
CA ILE A 353 -17.03 -2.40 9.42
C ILE A 353 -15.87 -3.03 8.66
N ASP A 354 -15.69 -4.35 8.80
CA ASP A 354 -14.77 -5.18 8.02
C ASP A 354 -15.60 -6.17 7.18
N PHE A 355 -15.31 -6.26 5.88
CA PHE A 355 -15.93 -7.27 5.03
C PHE A 355 -15.09 -8.55 4.96
N ARG A 356 -15.79 -9.69 4.76
CA ARG A 356 -15.11 -10.97 4.52
C ARG A 356 -14.64 -11.05 3.08
N LYS A 357 -13.31 -10.99 2.86
CA LYS A 357 -12.69 -11.17 1.53
C LYS A 357 -13.31 -10.30 0.43
N ALA A 358 -13.62 -9.05 0.72
CA ALA A 358 -14.37 -8.14 -0.13
C ALA A 358 -13.95 -8.12 -1.63
N PHE A 359 -12.65 -8.16 -1.90
CA PHE A 359 -12.11 -8.21 -3.27
C PHE A 359 -12.34 -9.55 -3.99
N ASP A 360 -12.49 -10.63 -3.23
CA ASP A 360 -12.56 -11.99 -3.76
C ASP A 360 -14.01 -12.45 -4.01
N THR A 361 -15.04 -11.63 -3.62
CA THR A 361 -16.46 -12.01 -3.66
C THR A 361 -17.31 -11.13 -4.59
N ILE A 362 -16.71 -10.17 -5.30
CA ILE A 362 -17.43 -9.30 -6.25
C ILE A 362 -18.02 -10.15 -7.39
N LYS A 363 -19.31 -9.94 -7.67
CA LYS A 363 -20.03 -10.61 -8.75
C LYS A 363 -19.75 -9.91 -10.08
N HIS A 364 -19.23 -10.64 -11.06
CA HIS A 364 -18.81 -10.07 -12.34
C HIS A 364 -19.99 -9.45 -13.11
N GLU A 365 -21.14 -10.12 -13.17
CA GLU A 365 -22.31 -9.57 -13.87
C GLU A 365 -22.75 -8.23 -13.33
N LEU A 366 -22.85 -8.09 -11.98
CA LEU A 366 -23.18 -6.80 -11.36
C LEU A 366 -22.10 -5.76 -11.58
N MET A 367 -20.83 -6.17 -11.59
CA MET A 367 -19.68 -5.27 -11.80
C MET A 367 -19.77 -4.53 -13.14
N TRP A 368 -20.15 -5.26 -14.21
CA TRP A 368 -20.33 -4.67 -15.54
C TRP A 368 -21.50 -3.71 -15.60
N THR A 369 -22.64 -4.12 -15.05
CA THR A 369 -23.84 -3.28 -14.99
C THR A 369 -23.58 -2.00 -14.18
N ILE A 370 -22.90 -2.12 -13.04
CA ILE A 370 -22.50 -0.97 -12.20
C ILE A 370 -21.61 -0.01 -12.96
N MET A 371 -20.60 -0.49 -13.71
CA MET A 371 -19.77 0.39 -14.53
C MET A 371 -20.58 1.17 -15.55
N GLY A 372 -21.58 0.55 -16.17
CA GLY A 372 -22.52 1.21 -17.06
C GLY A 372 -23.25 2.39 -16.38
N THR A 373 -23.71 2.20 -15.12
CA THR A 373 -24.38 3.27 -14.36
C THR A 373 -23.52 4.49 -14.06
N PHE A 374 -22.19 4.35 -14.13
CA PHE A 374 -21.22 5.45 -13.98
C PHE A 374 -20.79 6.05 -15.34
N GLY A 375 -21.46 5.68 -16.44
CA GLY A 375 -21.14 6.20 -17.77
C GLY A 375 -19.80 5.74 -18.32
N VAL A 376 -19.29 4.59 -17.87
CA VAL A 376 -18.10 3.98 -18.45
C VAL A 376 -18.40 3.55 -19.88
N ASP A 377 -17.50 3.88 -20.81
CA ASP A 377 -17.58 3.53 -22.23
C ASP A 377 -17.86 2.02 -22.39
N ALA A 378 -18.87 1.68 -23.21
CA ALA A 378 -19.29 0.30 -23.46
C ALA A 378 -18.14 -0.58 -23.95
N LYS A 379 -17.24 -0.02 -24.76
CA LYS A 379 -16.06 -0.74 -25.26
C LYS A 379 -15.11 -1.12 -24.13
N ILE A 380 -14.87 -0.22 -23.17
CA ILE A 380 -14.06 -0.54 -21.98
C ILE A 380 -14.68 -1.71 -21.23
N ILE A 381 -16.01 -1.69 -21.02
CA ILE A 381 -16.73 -2.77 -20.32
C ILE A 381 -16.56 -4.09 -21.06
N ARG A 382 -16.77 -4.14 -22.38
CA ARG A 382 -16.61 -5.38 -23.18
C ARG A 382 -15.20 -5.94 -23.13
N VAL A 383 -14.18 -5.08 -23.27
CA VAL A 383 -12.76 -5.49 -23.15
C VAL A 383 -12.45 -6.07 -21.76
N LEU A 384 -13.03 -5.49 -20.71
CA LEU A 384 -12.89 -6.03 -19.35
C LEU A 384 -13.62 -7.37 -19.21
N GLN A 385 -14.84 -7.51 -19.76
CA GLN A 385 -15.58 -8.77 -19.79
C GLN A 385 -14.74 -9.88 -20.44
N CYS A 386 -14.22 -9.65 -21.65
CA CYS A 386 -13.35 -10.62 -22.32
C CYS A 386 -12.11 -11.01 -21.50
N THR A 387 -11.56 -10.05 -20.73
CA THR A 387 -10.40 -10.31 -19.86
C THR A 387 -10.75 -11.19 -18.66
N TYR A 388 -11.95 -11.05 -18.10
CA TYR A 388 -12.40 -11.77 -16.90
C TYR A 388 -13.06 -13.11 -17.23
N ASP A 389 -13.87 -13.21 -18.31
CA ASP A 389 -14.58 -14.41 -18.70
C ASP A 389 -13.65 -15.57 -19.05
N CYS A 390 -12.48 -15.26 -19.62
CA CYS A 390 -11.44 -16.25 -19.93
C CYS A 390 -10.37 -16.38 -18.81
N SER A 391 -10.63 -15.85 -17.62
CA SER A 391 -9.62 -15.78 -16.56
C SER A 391 -9.32 -17.14 -15.94
N MET A 392 -8.06 -17.57 -16.04
CA MET A 392 -7.54 -18.81 -15.47
C MET A 392 -6.50 -18.51 -14.38
N ALA A 393 -6.53 -19.28 -13.30
CA ALA A 393 -5.57 -19.15 -12.22
C ALA A 393 -4.95 -20.49 -11.83
N ALA A 394 -3.70 -20.47 -11.37
CA ALA A 394 -3.03 -21.62 -10.76
C ALA A 394 -2.27 -21.18 -9.50
N VAL A 395 -2.31 -21.98 -8.44
CA VAL A 395 -1.60 -21.66 -7.20
C VAL A 395 -0.15 -22.15 -7.26
N ARG A 396 0.79 -21.31 -6.88
CA ARG A 396 2.22 -21.66 -6.80
C ARG A 396 2.63 -22.02 -5.37
N VAL A 397 3.08 -23.26 -5.19
CA VAL A 397 3.68 -23.74 -3.95
C VAL A 397 5.14 -24.10 -4.23
N GLY A 398 6.07 -23.46 -3.55
CA GLY A 398 7.50 -23.66 -3.84
C GLY A 398 7.86 -23.15 -5.25
N THR A 399 8.30 -24.08 -6.11
CA THR A 399 8.63 -23.83 -7.53
C THR A 399 7.56 -24.35 -8.50
N GLU A 400 6.58 -25.10 -8.02
CA GLU A 400 5.61 -25.80 -8.84
C GLU A 400 4.24 -25.13 -8.83
N LEU A 401 3.49 -25.31 -9.92
CA LEU A 401 2.14 -24.85 -10.10
C LEU A 401 1.14 -25.97 -9.81
N GLY A 402 0.02 -25.64 -9.19
CA GLY A 402 -1.16 -26.49 -9.12
C GLY A 402 -1.91 -26.55 -10.46
N THR A 403 -3.02 -27.27 -10.49
CA THR A 403 -3.92 -27.30 -11.63
C THR A 403 -4.55 -25.94 -11.88
N TRP A 404 -4.78 -25.60 -13.17
CA TRP A 404 -5.46 -24.39 -13.56
C TRP A 404 -6.97 -24.50 -13.30
N PHE A 405 -7.58 -23.43 -12.80
CA PHE A 405 -9.01 -23.30 -12.57
C PHE A 405 -9.52 -21.94 -13.04
N GLU A 406 -10.80 -21.85 -13.36
CA GLU A 406 -11.50 -20.62 -13.76
C GLU A 406 -11.72 -19.69 -12.56
N GLN A 407 -11.81 -18.39 -12.82
CA GLN A 407 -12.20 -17.36 -11.84
C GLN A 407 -13.49 -16.69 -12.28
N LYS A 408 -14.64 -17.07 -11.69
CA LYS A 408 -15.97 -16.57 -12.04
C LYS A 408 -16.46 -15.42 -11.16
N VAL A 409 -15.82 -15.22 -10.00
CA VAL A 409 -16.14 -14.14 -9.07
C VAL A 409 -14.87 -13.48 -8.55
N GLY A 410 -15.03 -12.29 -7.99
CA GLY A 410 -13.96 -11.53 -7.38
C GLY A 410 -13.07 -10.79 -8.37
N THR A 411 -12.22 -9.92 -7.84
CA THR A 411 -11.19 -9.21 -8.61
C THR A 411 -9.81 -9.83 -8.36
N ARG A 412 -8.94 -9.78 -9.35
CA ARG A 412 -7.58 -10.34 -9.25
C ARG A 412 -6.71 -9.50 -8.34
N GLN A 413 -6.44 -9.95 -7.13
CA GLN A 413 -5.65 -9.19 -6.15
C GLN A 413 -4.18 -9.04 -6.63
N GLY A 414 -3.83 -7.92 -7.25
CA GLY A 414 -2.55 -7.65 -7.90
C GLY A 414 -2.68 -7.10 -9.33
N ASP A 415 -3.89 -7.10 -9.85
CA ASP A 415 -4.29 -6.38 -11.06
C ASP A 415 -4.35 -4.87 -10.74
N PRO A 416 -3.79 -4.00 -11.58
CA PRO A 416 -3.87 -2.56 -11.39
C PRO A 416 -5.31 -2.01 -11.39
N LEU A 417 -6.26 -2.67 -12.06
CA LEU A 417 -7.67 -2.27 -12.14
C LEU A 417 -8.47 -2.60 -10.88
N SER A 418 -8.15 -3.71 -10.19
CA SER A 418 -8.95 -4.22 -9.07
C SER A 418 -9.30 -3.19 -8.00
N PRO A 419 -8.41 -2.26 -7.61
CA PRO A 419 -8.75 -1.23 -6.63
C PRO A 419 -9.85 -0.27 -7.10
N VAL A 420 -9.80 0.16 -8.37
CA VAL A 420 -10.79 1.11 -8.93
C VAL A 420 -12.12 0.42 -9.14
N ILE A 421 -12.09 -0.80 -9.67
CA ILE A 421 -13.29 -1.64 -9.83
C ILE A 421 -13.99 -1.81 -8.47
N PHE A 422 -13.22 -2.15 -7.42
CA PHE A 422 -13.78 -2.36 -6.08
C PHE A 422 -14.45 -1.11 -5.52
N ILE A 423 -13.77 0.06 -5.56
CA ILE A 423 -14.35 1.29 -5.00
C ILE A 423 -15.57 1.76 -5.81
N THR A 424 -15.61 1.52 -7.13
CA THR A 424 -16.77 1.79 -7.99
C THR A 424 -17.96 0.88 -7.61
N TYR A 425 -17.67 -0.40 -7.39
CA TYR A 425 -18.67 -1.37 -6.93
C TYR A 425 -19.23 -1.00 -5.55
N LEU A 426 -18.36 -0.69 -4.60
CA LEU A 426 -18.75 -0.29 -3.25
C LEU A 426 -19.54 1.03 -3.26
N GLU A 427 -19.20 1.98 -4.14
CA GLU A 427 -19.94 3.24 -4.25
C GLU A 427 -21.43 2.96 -4.54
N ARG A 428 -21.72 2.04 -5.44
CA ARG A 428 -23.10 1.70 -5.78
C ARG A 428 -23.82 0.96 -4.65
N VAL A 429 -23.13 0.14 -3.85
CA VAL A 429 -23.68 -0.45 -2.61
C VAL A 429 -24.09 0.65 -1.63
N MET A 430 -23.23 1.64 -1.45
CA MET A 430 -23.47 2.76 -0.53
C MET A 430 -24.56 3.72 -1.03
N ASP A 431 -24.70 3.90 -2.35
CA ASP A 431 -25.76 4.73 -2.94
C ASP A 431 -27.17 4.15 -2.71
N GLN A 432 -27.30 2.82 -2.72
CA GLN A 432 -28.60 2.14 -2.44
C GLN A 432 -29.03 2.32 -0.99
N GLU A 433 -28.09 2.61 -0.10
CA GLU A 433 -28.33 2.82 1.33
C GLU A 433 -28.86 4.23 1.65
N GLN A 434 -28.68 5.21 0.75
CA GLN A 434 -28.94 6.61 1.05
C GLN A 434 -30.44 6.92 1.26
N GLY A 435 -30.87 6.82 2.55
CA GLY A 435 -31.97 7.63 3.06
C GLY A 435 -31.54 9.09 3.29
N ASP A 436 -32.33 9.90 4.00
CA ASP A 436 -31.92 11.26 4.41
C ASP A 436 -30.55 11.20 5.10
N LYS A 437 -29.55 11.86 4.49
CA LYS A 437 -28.18 11.91 5.04
C LYS A 437 -28.17 12.69 6.34
N LYS A 438 -28.43 12.00 7.47
CA LYS A 438 -28.28 12.61 8.79
C LYS A 438 -26.77 12.68 9.11
N GLY A 439 -26.22 11.79 9.83
CA GLY A 439 -24.81 11.77 10.21
C GLY A 439 -24.43 12.84 11.23
N VAL A 440 -23.14 12.98 11.44
CA VAL A 440 -22.56 14.04 12.28
C VAL A 440 -22.60 15.38 11.55
N CYS A 441 -23.36 16.33 12.06
CA CYS A 441 -23.57 17.62 11.42
C CYS A 441 -22.39 18.58 11.67
N ILE A 442 -21.72 18.99 10.60
CA ILE A 442 -20.64 20.00 10.61
C ILE A 442 -21.04 21.14 9.69
N SER A 443 -21.26 22.32 10.25
CA SER A 443 -21.66 23.52 9.51
C SER A 443 -22.88 23.32 8.57
N GLY A 444 -23.84 22.48 8.99
CA GLY A 444 -25.06 22.18 8.24
C GLY A 444 -24.95 21.01 7.27
N GLU A 445 -23.77 20.45 7.07
CA GLU A 445 -23.58 19.23 6.27
C GLU A 445 -23.43 17.99 7.15
N GLY A 446 -24.16 16.92 6.83
CA GLY A 446 -24.08 15.62 7.54
C GLY A 446 -22.98 14.75 7.00
N ILE A 447 -22.20 14.15 7.90
CA ILE A 447 -21.16 13.16 7.58
C ILE A 447 -21.61 11.86 8.24
N ASN A 448 -22.11 10.91 7.47
CA ASN A 448 -22.65 9.65 7.96
C ASN A 448 -21.70 8.46 7.78
N ASN A 449 -20.66 8.59 6.99
CA ASN A 449 -19.66 7.53 6.84
C ASN A 449 -18.29 8.08 6.40
N LEU A 450 -17.25 7.28 6.63
CA LEU A 450 -15.90 7.45 6.06
C LEU A 450 -15.44 6.12 5.49
N ARG A 451 -14.82 6.14 4.30
CA ARG A 451 -14.40 4.93 3.60
C ARG A 451 -12.95 4.99 3.16
N PHE A 452 -12.21 3.94 3.39
CA PHE A 452 -10.88 3.75 2.83
C PHE A 452 -10.77 2.36 2.21
N ALA A 453 -11.20 2.23 0.96
CA ALA A 453 -11.44 0.96 0.27
C ALA A 453 -12.55 0.16 0.96
N ASP A 454 -12.21 -1.03 1.47
CA ASP A 454 -13.10 -1.94 2.19
C ASP A 454 -13.29 -1.60 3.68
N ASP A 455 -12.45 -0.73 4.25
CA ASP A 455 -12.60 -0.23 5.61
C ASP A 455 -13.65 0.90 5.64
N ILE A 456 -14.83 0.64 6.23
CA ILE A 456 -15.93 1.62 6.38
C ILE A 456 -16.10 1.96 7.84
N ASP A 457 -16.37 3.23 8.15
CA ASP A 457 -16.83 3.69 9.46
C ASP A 457 -18.15 4.43 9.28
N LEU A 458 -19.24 3.91 9.85
CA LEU A 458 -20.53 4.61 9.93
C LEU A 458 -20.53 5.54 11.12
N LEU A 459 -21.05 6.77 10.93
CA LEU A 459 -20.95 7.89 11.86
C LEU A 459 -22.34 8.51 12.08
N GLU A 460 -22.84 8.52 13.32
CA GLU A 460 -24.11 9.15 13.66
C GLU A 460 -24.08 9.80 15.06
N GLU A 461 -24.96 10.78 15.29
CA GLU A 461 -25.21 11.37 16.61
C GLU A 461 -26.23 10.55 17.44
N ASP A 462 -26.91 9.59 16.79
CA ASP A 462 -27.92 8.71 17.39
C ASP A 462 -27.60 7.24 17.13
N ILE A 463 -27.70 6.41 18.16
CA ILE A 463 -27.42 4.97 18.08
C ILE A 463 -28.44 4.21 17.24
N GLU A 464 -29.72 4.64 17.25
CA GLU A 464 -30.76 4.00 16.43
C GLU A 464 -30.51 4.20 14.94
N GLU A 465 -30.01 5.38 14.55
CA GLU A 465 -29.64 5.66 13.17
C GLU A 465 -28.41 4.83 12.74
N VAL A 466 -27.44 4.58 13.65
CA VAL A 466 -26.32 3.65 13.33
C VAL A 466 -26.86 2.25 13.06
N GLN A 467 -27.83 1.75 13.86
CA GLN A 467 -28.43 0.45 13.63
C GLN A 467 -29.18 0.43 12.28
N ASN A 468 -29.97 1.46 12.00
CA ASN A 468 -30.71 1.58 10.74
C ASN A 468 -29.77 1.60 9.53
N ASN A 469 -28.65 2.35 9.60
CA ASN A 469 -27.63 2.42 8.56
C ASN A 469 -26.93 1.07 8.39
N MET A 470 -26.62 0.37 9.50
CA MET A 470 -26.07 -0.97 9.44
C MET A 470 -27.01 -1.97 8.76
N ASP A 471 -28.27 -1.96 9.11
CA ASP A 471 -29.28 -2.88 8.53
C ASP A 471 -29.47 -2.60 7.03
N ARG A 472 -29.52 -1.33 6.63
CA ARG A 472 -29.58 -0.92 5.22
C ARG A 472 -28.33 -1.38 4.46
N LEU A 473 -27.13 -1.16 5.03
CA LEU A 473 -25.87 -1.58 4.42
C LEU A 473 -25.81 -3.10 4.23
N VAL A 474 -26.18 -3.87 5.25
CA VAL A 474 -26.21 -5.34 5.16
C VAL A 474 -27.17 -5.80 4.08
N LYS A 475 -28.37 -5.21 4.04
CA LYS A 475 -29.41 -5.52 3.03
C LYS A 475 -28.96 -5.19 1.61
N ALA A 476 -28.20 -4.10 1.41
CA ALA A 476 -27.65 -3.72 0.11
C ALA A 476 -26.42 -4.57 -0.28
N ALA A 477 -25.55 -4.88 0.68
CA ALA A 477 -24.25 -5.50 0.43
C ALA A 477 -24.34 -7.02 0.21
N GLU A 478 -25.15 -7.75 1.00
CA GLU A 478 -25.21 -9.21 0.94
C GLU A 478 -25.63 -9.78 -0.42
N PRO A 479 -26.68 -9.27 -1.09
CA PRO A 479 -27.04 -9.73 -2.43
C PRO A 479 -25.97 -9.42 -3.48
N MET A 480 -25.15 -8.39 -3.23
CA MET A 480 -24.01 -7.99 -4.06
C MET A 480 -22.72 -8.75 -3.70
N GLY A 481 -22.79 -9.79 -2.86
CA GLY A 481 -21.65 -10.65 -2.50
C GLY A 481 -20.76 -10.12 -1.38
N LEU A 482 -21.04 -8.93 -0.81
CA LEU A 482 -20.25 -8.35 0.26
C LEU A 482 -20.86 -8.71 1.63
N ARG A 483 -20.18 -9.57 2.40
CA ARG A 483 -20.63 -10.02 3.71
C ARG A 483 -19.84 -9.38 4.83
N VAL A 484 -20.54 -8.83 5.83
CA VAL A 484 -19.90 -8.22 7.02
C VAL A 484 -19.22 -9.29 7.88
N ASN A 485 -18.03 -8.98 8.34
CA ASN A 485 -17.27 -9.80 9.28
C ASN A 485 -17.55 -9.34 10.72
N ILE A 486 -18.57 -9.90 11.34
CA ILE A 486 -19.05 -9.51 12.68
C ILE A 486 -17.90 -9.55 13.73
N GLY A 487 -17.08 -10.58 13.68
CA GLY A 487 -15.97 -10.74 14.66
C GLY A 487 -14.92 -9.63 14.62
N LYS A 488 -14.73 -8.99 13.45
CA LYS A 488 -13.79 -7.88 13.28
C LYS A 488 -14.46 -6.51 13.27
N THR A 489 -15.75 -6.44 12.96
CA THR A 489 -16.56 -5.22 13.07
C THR A 489 -16.63 -4.80 14.53
N LYS A 490 -16.46 -3.53 14.82
CA LYS A 490 -16.44 -2.98 16.19
C LYS A 490 -17.23 -1.68 16.25
N THR A 491 -17.83 -1.43 17.40
CA THR A 491 -18.47 -0.15 17.69
C THR A 491 -17.67 0.62 18.73
N MET A 492 -17.69 1.94 18.68
CA MET A 492 -17.07 2.83 19.65
C MET A 492 -17.87 4.14 19.70
N VAL A 493 -17.95 4.77 20.89
CA VAL A 493 -18.60 6.06 21.03
C VAL A 493 -17.58 7.11 21.44
N PHE A 494 -17.43 8.17 20.66
CA PHE A 494 -16.66 9.32 21.11
C PHE A 494 -17.44 10.13 22.13
N GLY A 495 -16.76 10.51 23.22
CA GLY A 495 -17.33 11.31 24.27
C GLY A 495 -17.98 10.54 25.43
N ARG A 496 -18.21 9.23 25.27
CA ARG A 496 -18.73 8.32 26.32
C ARG A 496 -17.93 7.02 26.34
N GLU A 497 -17.83 6.39 27.50
CA GLU A 497 -17.06 5.16 27.69
C GLU A 497 -17.80 3.91 27.18
N THR A 498 -19.12 3.93 27.24
CA THR A 498 -19.98 2.80 26.88
C THR A 498 -21.13 3.23 25.98
N VAL A 499 -21.65 2.29 25.19
CA VAL A 499 -22.89 2.45 24.42
C VAL A 499 -24.11 2.14 25.30
N GLU A 500 -25.19 2.84 25.06
CA GLU A 500 -26.49 2.63 25.77
C GLU A 500 -27.22 1.38 25.22
N ARG A 501 -26.95 1.01 23.97
CA ARG A 501 -27.58 -0.11 23.28
C ARG A 501 -26.57 -0.82 22.39
N GLU A 502 -26.66 -2.15 22.29
CA GLU A 502 -25.83 -2.95 21.37
C GLU A 502 -26.28 -2.81 19.92
N ILE A 503 -25.35 -2.56 19.01
CA ILE A 503 -25.56 -2.66 17.58
C ILE A 503 -25.52 -4.13 17.17
N LYS A 504 -26.44 -4.56 16.30
CA LYS A 504 -26.54 -5.95 15.84
C LYS A 504 -26.41 -6.05 14.32
N VAL A 505 -25.82 -7.13 13.86
CA VAL A 505 -25.73 -7.52 12.44
C VAL A 505 -26.37 -8.92 12.33
N ASN A 506 -27.45 -9.03 11.57
CA ASN A 506 -28.21 -10.28 11.44
C ASN A 506 -28.55 -10.91 12.81
N GLY A 507 -28.96 -10.09 13.79
CA GLY A 507 -29.30 -10.51 15.15
C GLY A 507 -28.11 -10.77 16.09
N ILE A 508 -26.87 -10.76 15.61
CA ILE A 508 -25.64 -10.98 16.40
C ILE A 508 -25.08 -9.64 16.86
N ALA A 509 -24.83 -9.48 18.15
CA ALA A 509 -24.27 -8.26 18.72
C ALA A 509 -22.82 -7.99 18.24
N VAL A 510 -22.55 -6.74 17.90
CA VAL A 510 -21.21 -6.24 17.58
C VAL A 510 -20.55 -5.76 18.85
N GLU A 511 -19.29 -6.15 19.06
CA GLU A 511 -18.50 -5.77 20.25
C GLU A 511 -18.26 -4.27 20.29
N CYS A 512 -18.61 -3.64 21.43
CA CYS A 512 -18.27 -2.28 21.73
C CYS A 512 -16.87 -2.21 22.37
N VAL A 513 -16.01 -1.35 21.83
CA VAL A 513 -14.61 -1.20 22.27
C VAL A 513 -14.31 0.22 22.70
N GLN A 514 -13.41 0.37 23.69
CA GLN A 514 -12.92 1.68 24.14
C GLN A 514 -11.77 2.24 23.30
N GLU A 515 -11.12 1.36 22.51
CA GLU A 515 -10.03 1.73 21.62
C GLU A 515 -10.03 0.88 20.36
N PHE A 516 -9.77 1.49 19.23
CA PHE A 516 -9.73 0.84 17.92
C PHE A 516 -8.56 1.31 17.07
N VAL A 517 -7.95 0.39 16.31
CA VAL A 517 -6.84 0.73 15.41
C VAL A 517 -7.40 0.99 14.00
N TYR A 518 -7.76 2.26 13.73
CA TYR A 518 -8.26 2.70 12.43
C TYR A 518 -7.11 3.11 11.51
N LEU A 519 -7.05 2.53 10.32
CA LEU A 519 -6.00 2.78 9.31
C LEU A 519 -4.57 2.80 9.88
N GLY A 520 -4.34 1.97 10.91
CA GLY A 520 -3.05 1.84 11.56
C GLY A 520 -2.78 2.83 12.70
N SER A 521 -3.64 3.80 13.00
CA SER A 521 -3.55 4.70 14.17
C SER A 521 -4.56 4.29 15.23
N LEU A 522 -4.15 4.30 16.50
CA LEU A 522 -5.04 4.02 17.62
C LEU A 522 -5.93 5.23 17.90
N LEU A 523 -7.23 5.00 17.86
CA LEU A 523 -8.27 5.92 18.32
C LEU A 523 -8.80 5.42 19.65
N THR A 524 -9.23 6.33 20.51
CA THR A 524 -9.80 6.03 21.83
C THR A 524 -11.10 6.82 22.01
N TRP A 525 -12.02 6.31 22.80
CA TRP A 525 -13.31 6.94 23.06
C TRP A 525 -13.18 8.39 23.59
N ASP A 526 -12.11 8.67 24.33
CA ASP A 526 -11.77 9.98 24.89
C ASP A 526 -10.82 10.80 24.00
N ASN A 527 -10.46 10.31 22.82
CA ASN A 527 -9.51 10.90 21.88
C ASN A 527 -8.13 11.24 22.48
N ASP A 528 -7.63 10.44 23.46
CA ASP A 528 -6.32 10.65 24.07
C ASP A 528 -5.17 10.14 23.17
N CYS A 529 -4.47 11.08 22.54
CA CYS A 529 -3.32 10.79 21.68
C CYS A 529 -2.12 10.17 22.43
N SER A 530 -2.03 10.34 23.76
CA SER A 530 -0.92 9.81 24.55
C SER A 530 -0.85 8.28 24.53
N ARG A 531 -1.99 7.59 24.34
CA ARG A 531 -2.03 6.12 24.19
C ARG A 531 -1.40 5.69 22.86
N GLU A 532 -1.73 6.37 21.77
CA GLU A 532 -1.10 6.12 20.46
C GLU A 532 0.39 6.42 20.48
N ILE A 533 0.82 7.54 21.07
CA ILE A 533 2.23 7.91 21.19
C ILE A 533 3.02 6.82 21.93
N ARG A 534 2.52 6.31 23.06
CA ARG A 534 3.13 5.20 23.80
C ARG A 534 3.20 3.93 22.96
N ARG A 535 2.14 3.59 22.22
CA ARG A 535 2.08 2.44 21.31
C ARG A 535 3.14 2.57 20.21
N ARG A 536 3.31 3.75 19.61
CA ARG A 536 4.32 4.02 18.58
C ARG A 536 5.74 3.92 19.13
N ILE A 537 5.99 4.47 20.33
CA ILE A 537 7.29 4.31 20.99
C ILE A 537 7.61 2.84 21.23
N ALA A 538 6.64 2.03 21.65
CA ALA A 538 6.83 0.59 21.85
C ALA A 538 7.16 -0.12 20.53
N GLN A 539 6.44 0.17 19.44
CA GLN A 539 6.71 -0.38 18.11
C GLN A 539 8.10 0.02 17.59
N ALA A 540 8.46 1.30 17.73
CA ALA A 540 9.76 1.82 17.33
C ALA A 540 10.90 1.19 18.16
N THR A 541 10.66 0.94 19.47
CA THR A 541 11.61 0.23 20.36
C THR A 541 11.83 -1.20 19.88
N GLY A 542 10.77 -1.93 19.52
CA GLY A 542 10.84 -3.27 18.95
C GLY A 542 11.60 -3.29 17.61
N ALA A 543 11.36 -2.29 16.76
CA ALA A 543 12.10 -2.13 15.51
C ALA A 543 13.59 -1.85 15.77
N MET A 544 13.91 -0.94 16.72
CA MET A 544 15.29 -0.62 17.10
C MET A 544 16.07 -1.86 17.55
N ALA A 545 15.44 -2.77 18.31
CA ALA A 545 16.03 -4.04 18.70
C ALA A 545 16.32 -4.96 17.50
N GLY A 546 15.46 -4.92 16.48
CA GLY A 546 15.65 -5.70 15.25
C GLY A 546 16.93 -5.35 14.47
N PHE A 547 17.42 -4.12 14.59
CA PHE A 547 18.62 -3.65 13.88
C PHE A 547 19.92 -3.78 14.70
N ASN A 548 19.97 -4.60 15.74
CA ASN A 548 21.18 -4.76 16.59
C ASN A 548 22.44 -5.07 15.79
N ASN A 549 22.33 -5.84 14.71
CA ASN A 549 23.45 -6.15 13.81
C ASN A 549 24.03 -4.90 13.10
N VAL A 550 23.22 -3.87 12.90
CA VAL A 550 23.64 -2.58 12.35
C VAL A 550 24.29 -1.73 13.44
N TRP A 551 23.63 -1.62 14.60
CA TRP A 551 24.11 -0.77 15.71
C TRP A 551 25.46 -1.23 16.25
N ASN A 552 25.63 -2.53 16.45
CA ASN A 552 26.84 -3.12 17.01
C ASN A 552 28.01 -3.23 15.99
N SER A 553 27.75 -3.01 14.70
CA SER A 553 28.78 -3.08 13.69
C SER A 553 29.74 -1.90 13.80
N LYS A 554 31.01 -2.19 14.06
CA LYS A 554 32.10 -1.19 13.98
C LYS A 554 32.46 -0.77 12.54
N LYS A 555 31.98 -1.54 11.54
CA LYS A 555 32.29 -1.36 10.12
C LYS A 555 31.34 -0.39 9.40
N ILE A 556 30.17 -0.09 9.98
CA ILE A 556 29.18 0.82 9.41
C ILE A 556 29.39 2.21 9.99
N LYS A 557 29.50 3.22 9.12
CA LYS A 557 29.70 4.62 9.52
C LYS A 557 28.52 5.14 10.34
N LEU A 558 28.76 6.05 11.26
CA LEU A 558 27.72 6.66 12.09
C LEU A 558 26.66 7.37 11.27
N THR A 559 27.04 8.03 10.18
CA THR A 559 26.12 8.69 9.25
C THR A 559 25.10 7.75 8.64
N VAL A 560 25.52 6.54 8.23
CA VAL A 560 24.61 5.50 7.71
C VAL A 560 23.71 4.96 8.82
N LYS A 561 24.23 4.75 10.03
CA LYS A 561 23.41 4.34 11.19
C LYS A 561 22.31 5.37 11.51
N LEU A 562 22.65 6.67 11.43
CA LEU A 562 21.67 7.75 11.60
C LEU A 562 20.60 7.76 10.51
N GLN A 563 20.98 7.53 9.25
CA GLN A 563 20.00 7.38 8.16
C GLN A 563 19.04 6.24 8.46
N VAL A 564 19.53 5.08 8.92
CA VAL A 564 18.68 3.94 9.31
C VAL A 564 17.73 4.31 10.46
N VAL A 565 18.20 5.04 11.48
CA VAL A 565 17.33 5.49 12.58
C VAL A 565 16.24 6.41 12.06
N ARG A 566 16.59 7.43 11.26
CA ARG A 566 15.64 8.41 10.73
C ARG A 566 14.61 7.75 9.80
N SER A 567 15.08 6.91 8.85
CA SER A 567 14.23 6.28 7.85
C SER A 567 13.40 5.12 8.39
N CYS A 568 13.98 4.24 9.21
CA CYS A 568 13.33 3.02 9.66
C CYS A 568 12.64 3.17 11.01
N ILE A 569 13.26 3.85 11.97
CA ILE A 569 12.75 3.92 13.35
C ILE A 569 11.78 5.10 13.51
N PHE A 570 12.22 6.30 13.09
CA PHE A 570 11.38 7.50 13.23
C PHE A 570 10.18 7.49 12.28
N SER A 571 10.25 6.82 11.12
CA SER A 571 9.07 6.63 10.25
C SER A 571 8.00 5.74 10.90
N ILE A 572 8.38 4.75 11.72
CA ILE A 572 7.44 3.97 12.53
C ILE A 572 6.85 4.82 13.65
N LEU A 573 7.69 5.57 14.36
CA LEU A 573 7.30 6.41 15.47
C LEU A 573 6.34 7.52 15.03
N LEU A 574 6.69 8.23 13.96
CA LEU A 574 5.98 9.42 13.49
C LEU A 574 4.88 9.12 12.46
N TYR A 575 4.41 7.86 12.34
CA TYR A 575 3.28 7.55 11.47
C TYR A 575 2.01 8.23 11.97
N ALA A 576 1.35 9.02 11.12
CA ALA A 576 0.17 9.84 11.43
C ALA A 576 0.37 10.82 12.62
N SER A 577 1.61 11.17 12.96
CA SER A 577 1.94 12.09 14.04
C SER A 577 1.37 13.50 13.84
N GLU A 578 1.18 13.91 12.61
CA GLU A 578 0.56 15.15 12.19
C GLU A 578 -0.91 15.27 12.64
N THR A 579 -1.54 14.15 13.00
CA THR A 579 -2.93 14.13 13.54
C THR A 579 -3.00 14.22 15.06
N TRP A 580 -1.88 14.20 15.76
CA TRP A 580 -1.86 14.18 17.22
C TRP A 580 -2.10 15.56 17.83
N VAL A 581 -2.71 15.57 19.02
CA VAL A 581 -2.67 16.70 19.96
C VAL A 581 -1.55 16.44 20.92
N ILE A 582 -0.61 17.37 21.05
CA ILE A 582 0.64 17.19 21.80
C ILE A 582 0.57 17.85 23.18
N ARG A 583 0.81 17.04 24.21
CA ARG A 583 0.97 17.50 25.59
C ARG A 583 2.46 17.52 25.98
N LYS A 584 2.83 18.32 26.96
CA LYS A 584 4.23 18.41 27.44
C LYS A 584 4.82 17.03 27.79
N ASN A 585 4.08 16.20 28.52
CA ASN A 585 4.53 14.84 28.87
C ASN A 585 4.78 13.95 27.65
N ASP A 586 4.09 14.17 26.54
CA ASP A 586 4.29 13.40 25.31
C ASP A 586 5.53 13.89 24.55
N THR A 587 5.77 15.20 24.56
CA THR A 587 7.02 15.80 24.07
C THR A 587 8.23 15.20 24.80
N ASP A 588 8.17 15.16 26.14
CA ASP A 588 9.25 14.61 26.97
C ASP A 588 9.51 13.13 26.67
N ARG A 589 8.45 12.33 26.47
CA ARG A 589 8.56 10.91 26.08
C ARG A 589 9.21 10.72 24.72
N LEU A 590 8.83 11.54 23.73
CA LEU A 590 9.40 11.50 22.38
C LEU A 590 10.87 11.86 22.39
N MET A 591 11.24 12.93 23.11
CA MET A 591 12.64 13.35 23.26
C MET A 591 13.48 12.31 24.01
N ALA A 592 12.95 11.70 25.07
CA ALA A 592 13.63 10.64 25.81
C ALA A 592 13.90 9.41 24.90
N PHE A 593 12.93 9.05 24.05
CA PHE A 593 13.10 7.97 23.08
C PHE A 593 14.16 8.31 22.03
N GLU A 594 14.16 9.52 21.48
CA GLU A 594 15.19 10.00 20.56
C GLU A 594 16.60 9.86 21.17
N MET A 595 16.77 10.35 22.40
CA MET A 595 18.07 10.27 23.10
C MET A 595 18.46 8.80 23.37
N LYS A 596 17.51 7.93 23.68
CA LYS A 596 17.75 6.48 23.80
C LYS A 596 18.29 5.89 22.49
N CYS A 597 17.73 6.27 21.33
CA CYS A 597 18.22 5.84 20.03
C CYS A 597 19.66 6.31 19.78
N TYR A 598 19.96 7.60 19.99
CA TYR A 598 21.28 8.17 19.75
C TYR A 598 22.36 7.60 20.70
N ARG A 599 22.04 7.41 22.00
CA ARG A 599 22.96 6.73 22.93
C ARG A 599 23.28 5.31 22.47
N ARG A 600 22.28 4.58 21.94
CA ARG A 600 22.48 3.23 21.36
C ARG A 600 23.45 3.25 20.17
N LEU A 601 23.33 4.24 19.27
CA LEU A 601 24.23 4.39 18.13
C LEU A 601 25.69 4.68 18.54
N LEU A 602 25.84 5.51 19.56
CA LEU A 602 27.15 5.93 20.10
C LEU A 602 27.74 4.92 21.08
N ASN A 603 26.97 3.86 21.42
CA ASN A 603 27.32 2.88 22.46
C ASN A 603 27.63 3.55 23.82
N ILE A 604 26.90 4.64 24.17
CA ILE A 604 27.04 5.38 25.42
C ILE A 604 25.99 4.86 26.41
N ARG A 605 26.46 4.34 27.54
CA ARG A 605 25.59 3.93 28.66
C ARG A 605 25.15 5.17 29.44
N TRP A 606 23.95 5.16 30.01
CA TRP A 606 23.40 6.27 30.77
C TRP A 606 24.23 6.62 32.02
N GLN A 607 24.95 5.62 32.60
CA GLN A 607 25.85 5.81 33.74
C GLN A 607 27.00 6.79 33.46
N LEU A 608 27.36 6.97 32.17
CA LEU A 608 28.43 7.91 31.80
C LEU A 608 27.99 9.38 31.91
N LYS A 609 26.75 9.65 32.28
CA LYS A 609 26.18 11.00 32.50
C LYS A 609 26.49 12.02 31.38
N VAL A 610 26.59 11.57 30.14
CA VAL A 610 26.79 12.46 28.99
C VAL A 610 25.49 13.20 28.71
N THR A 611 25.55 14.54 28.63
CA THR A 611 24.38 15.40 28.43
C THR A 611 23.72 15.18 27.07
N ASN A 612 22.42 15.48 26.95
CA ASN A 612 21.67 15.37 25.71
C ASN A 612 22.24 16.30 24.63
N LYS A 613 22.71 17.49 25.01
CA LYS A 613 23.35 18.46 24.13
C LYS A 613 24.62 17.86 23.48
N GLU A 614 25.47 17.20 24.28
CA GLU A 614 26.69 16.55 23.77
C GLU A 614 26.35 15.32 22.89
N ILE A 615 25.33 14.55 23.23
CA ILE A 615 24.85 13.44 22.39
C ILE A 615 24.41 13.95 21.02
N ARG A 616 23.60 15.01 20.96
CA ARG A 616 23.14 15.62 19.69
C ARG A 616 24.31 16.16 18.87
N ARG A 617 25.28 16.82 19.52
CA ARG A 617 26.50 17.30 18.86
C ARG A 617 27.29 16.17 18.19
N ARG A 618 27.48 15.03 18.89
CA ARG A 618 28.20 13.85 18.37
C ARG A 618 27.50 13.19 17.18
N VAL A 619 26.16 13.15 17.18
CA VAL A 619 25.38 12.60 16.06
C VAL A 619 25.10 13.63 14.97
N GLN A 620 25.50 14.90 15.15
CA GLN A 620 25.25 16.00 14.22
C GLN A 620 23.75 16.11 13.85
N ALA A 621 22.87 15.99 14.85
CA ALA A 621 21.44 16.12 14.65
C ALA A 621 21.08 17.59 14.42
N THR A 622 20.53 17.90 13.24
CA THR A 622 20.12 19.26 12.83
C THR A 622 18.73 19.63 13.35
N LYS A 623 17.84 18.65 13.47
CA LYS A 623 16.48 18.77 14.03
C LYS A 623 16.23 17.66 15.04
N ASP A 624 15.52 17.96 16.11
CA ASP A 624 15.01 16.95 17.03
C ASP A 624 13.66 16.40 16.54
N ILE A 625 13.18 15.34 17.20
CA ILE A 625 11.97 14.64 16.80
C ILE A 625 10.70 15.49 16.93
N VAL A 626 10.70 16.43 17.90
CA VAL A 626 9.56 17.35 18.12
C VAL A 626 9.52 18.40 17.02
N GLN A 627 10.68 18.93 16.60
CA GLN A 627 10.78 19.82 15.45
C GLN A 627 10.28 19.18 14.17
N VAL A 628 10.59 17.91 13.92
CA VAL A 628 10.07 17.16 12.78
C VAL A 628 8.56 16.98 12.86
N LEU A 629 8.01 16.76 14.05
CA LEU A 629 6.57 16.65 14.27
C LEU A 629 5.86 17.99 14.01
N ILE A 630 6.39 19.09 14.54
CA ILE A 630 5.86 20.46 14.31
C ILE A 630 5.83 20.73 12.81
N GLU A 631 6.96 20.50 12.12
CA GLU A 631 7.07 20.71 10.68
C GLU A 631 6.00 19.93 9.90
N ARG A 632 5.80 18.65 10.22
CA ARG A 632 4.79 17.81 9.58
C ARG A 632 3.37 18.32 9.80
N LYS A 633 3.02 18.65 11.05
CA LYS A 633 1.68 19.11 11.41
C LYS A 633 1.37 20.47 10.78
N MET A 634 2.30 21.41 10.82
CA MET A 634 2.18 22.72 10.17
C MET A 634 2.05 22.59 8.63
N ASN A 635 2.83 21.71 8.02
CA ASN A 635 2.73 21.43 6.58
C ASN A 635 1.38 20.82 6.20
N LEU A 636 0.84 19.91 7.03
CA LEU A 636 -0.49 19.33 6.81
C LEU A 636 -1.57 20.41 6.90
N PHE A 637 -1.53 21.28 7.92
CA PHE A 637 -2.46 22.40 8.06
C PHE A 637 -2.46 23.29 6.81
N GLY A 638 -1.26 23.76 6.39
CA GLY A 638 -1.14 24.60 5.20
C GLY A 638 -1.62 23.89 3.92
N HIS A 639 -1.38 22.58 3.81
CA HIS A 639 -1.87 21.79 2.70
C HIS A 639 -3.41 21.72 2.68
N ILE A 640 -4.05 21.46 3.81
CA ILE A 640 -5.51 21.40 3.94
C ILE A 640 -6.14 22.77 3.64
N CYS A 641 -5.56 23.88 4.10
CA CYS A 641 -6.06 25.23 3.81
C CYS A 641 -6.09 25.54 2.30
N ARG A 642 -5.14 25.01 1.52
CA ARG A 642 -5.06 25.19 0.07
C ARG A 642 -5.90 24.20 -0.74
N MET A 643 -6.51 23.19 -0.10
CA MET A 643 -7.44 22.28 -0.78
C MET A 643 -8.71 22.99 -1.21
N ASP A 644 -9.42 22.38 -2.16
CA ASP A 644 -10.77 22.76 -2.52
C ASP A 644 -11.70 22.81 -1.28
N ASN A 645 -12.65 23.74 -1.28
CA ASN A 645 -13.58 23.91 -0.15
C ASN A 645 -14.51 22.71 0.04
N ASN A 646 -14.75 21.93 -1.02
CA ASN A 646 -15.56 20.72 -0.97
C ASN A 646 -14.86 19.53 -0.29
N ARG A 647 -13.54 19.63 -0.05
CA ARG A 647 -12.80 18.55 0.61
C ARG A 647 -13.25 18.39 2.06
N MET A 648 -13.71 17.19 2.40
CA MET A 648 -14.25 16.85 3.72
C MET A 648 -13.28 17.20 4.85
N VAL A 649 -12.00 16.87 4.73
CA VAL A 649 -10.99 17.19 5.75
C VAL A 649 -10.92 18.70 6.04
N LYS A 650 -11.07 19.56 5.02
CA LYS A 650 -11.09 21.02 5.18
C LYS A 650 -12.37 21.48 5.86
N LYS A 651 -13.53 20.94 5.42
CA LYS A 651 -14.83 21.22 6.04
C LYS A 651 -14.83 20.85 7.52
N VAL A 652 -14.35 19.68 7.87
CA VAL A 652 -14.28 19.24 9.27
C VAL A 652 -13.28 20.06 10.08
N MET A 653 -12.12 20.39 9.49
CA MET A 653 -11.10 21.20 10.21
C MET A 653 -11.61 22.61 10.56
N LEU A 654 -12.22 23.30 9.60
CA LEU A 654 -12.65 24.71 9.78
C LEU A 654 -14.11 24.84 10.22
N GLY A 655 -14.94 23.84 10.01
CA GLY A 655 -16.36 23.85 10.34
C GLY A 655 -16.64 23.73 11.83
N THR A 656 -17.89 23.95 12.19
CA THR A 656 -18.36 23.92 13.59
C THR A 656 -19.49 22.89 13.75
N MET A 657 -19.51 22.22 14.91
CA MET A 657 -20.60 21.36 15.34
C MET A 657 -21.60 22.19 16.16
N ALA A 658 -22.89 22.04 15.91
CA ALA A 658 -23.94 22.71 16.67
C ALA A 658 -24.07 22.13 18.09
N GLY A 659 -24.51 22.95 19.04
CA GLY A 659 -24.76 22.55 20.42
C GLY A 659 -24.02 23.41 21.45
N ALA A 660 -24.39 23.27 22.71
CA ALA A 660 -23.77 23.99 23.82
C ALA A 660 -22.38 23.43 24.15
N ASN A 661 -21.44 24.29 24.49
CA ASN A 661 -20.12 23.86 24.92
C ASN A 661 -20.19 23.16 26.29
N ARG A 662 -19.38 22.11 26.45
CA ARG A 662 -19.21 21.41 27.72
C ARG A 662 -18.72 22.39 28.80
N ARG A 663 -19.29 22.31 30.00
CA ARG A 663 -18.85 23.12 31.13
C ARG A 663 -17.46 22.69 31.60
N GLY A 664 -16.65 23.66 32.06
CA GLY A 664 -15.32 23.46 32.60
C GLY A 664 -14.20 23.94 31.65
N ARG A 665 -12.93 23.68 32.07
CA ARG A 665 -11.77 24.05 31.23
C ARG A 665 -11.73 23.26 29.95
N PRO A 666 -11.68 23.92 28.76
CA PRO A 666 -11.57 23.23 27.46
C PRO A 666 -10.34 22.34 27.43
N ARG A 667 -10.46 21.18 26.76
CA ARG A 667 -9.31 20.36 26.42
C ARG A 667 -8.54 21.02 25.31
N ARG A 668 -7.21 20.77 25.25
CA ARG A 668 -6.36 21.17 24.14
C ARG A 668 -6.83 20.44 22.87
N GLU A 669 -7.04 21.22 21.82
CA GLU A 669 -7.50 20.76 20.51
C GLU A 669 -6.35 20.75 19.49
N TRP A 670 -6.56 20.12 18.35
CA TRP A 670 -5.55 19.98 17.30
C TRP A 670 -5.08 21.34 16.76
N LEU A 671 -5.99 22.29 16.59
CA LEU A 671 -5.69 23.64 16.10
C LEU A 671 -4.93 24.49 17.14
N ASP A 672 -5.08 24.23 18.44
CA ASP A 672 -4.36 24.97 19.47
C ASP A 672 -2.85 24.82 19.33
N ASP A 673 -2.37 23.63 18.93
CA ASP A 673 -0.96 23.43 18.64
C ASP A 673 -0.47 24.32 17.50
N ILE A 674 -1.27 24.48 16.42
CA ILE A 674 -0.93 25.30 15.25
C ILE A 674 -0.84 26.77 15.65
N VAL A 675 -1.85 27.27 16.37
CA VAL A 675 -1.95 28.66 16.84
C VAL A 675 -0.78 28.99 17.80
N GLU A 676 -0.52 28.10 18.74
CA GLU A 676 0.57 28.31 19.74
C GLU A 676 1.95 28.31 19.04
N TRP A 677 2.21 27.36 18.15
CA TRP A 677 3.53 27.26 17.51
C TRP A 677 3.78 28.40 16.52
N ALA A 678 2.75 28.85 15.82
CA ALA A 678 2.88 29.97 14.87
C ALA A 678 2.81 31.36 15.56
N GLY A 679 2.23 31.45 16.76
CA GLY A 679 2.06 32.72 17.51
C GLY A 679 1.10 33.68 16.83
N ALA A 680 0.08 33.18 16.09
CA ALA A 680 -0.91 34.01 15.38
C ALA A 680 -2.29 33.34 15.43
N ASP A 681 -3.35 34.12 15.25
CA ASP A 681 -4.73 33.63 15.25
C ASP A 681 -5.05 32.75 14.03
N LEU A 682 -6.05 31.89 14.16
CA LEU A 682 -6.42 30.91 13.13
C LEU A 682 -6.80 31.55 11.78
N ALA A 683 -7.48 32.71 11.80
CA ALA A 683 -7.92 33.37 10.57
C ALA A 683 -6.72 33.93 9.80
N SER A 684 -5.78 34.54 10.49
CA SER A 684 -4.50 35.03 9.93
C SER A 684 -3.68 33.88 9.37
N LEU A 685 -3.57 32.74 10.10
CA LEU A 685 -2.86 31.56 9.63
C LEU A 685 -3.52 30.92 8.41
N THR A 686 -4.85 30.87 8.35
CA THR A 686 -5.59 30.33 7.21
C THR A 686 -5.34 31.17 5.95
N ARG A 687 -5.29 32.52 6.10
CA ARG A 687 -4.94 33.41 4.99
C ARG A 687 -3.48 33.26 4.56
N ALA A 688 -2.54 33.25 5.50
CA ALA A 688 -1.11 33.06 5.23
C ALA A 688 -0.83 31.69 4.55
N ALA A 689 -1.59 30.67 4.89
CA ALA A 689 -1.45 29.32 4.32
C ALA A 689 -1.79 29.27 2.81
N GLN A 690 -2.49 30.26 2.24
CA GLN A 690 -2.78 30.31 0.79
C GLN A 690 -1.52 30.60 -0.02
N ASP A 691 -0.59 31.42 0.48
CA ASP A 691 0.72 31.57 -0.11
C ASP A 691 1.66 30.44 0.32
N ARG A 692 1.98 29.55 -0.62
CA ARG A 692 2.84 28.40 -0.36
C ARG A 692 4.26 28.78 0.06
N THR A 693 4.77 29.90 -0.44
CA THR A 693 6.12 30.35 -0.16
C THR A 693 6.19 31.00 1.20
N GLY A 694 5.31 31.96 1.48
CA GLY A 694 5.20 32.60 2.79
C GLY A 694 4.89 31.61 3.91
N TRP A 695 4.07 30.58 3.64
CA TRP A 695 3.78 29.51 4.60
C TRP A 695 5.02 28.72 5.02
N ARG A 696 5.96 28.45 4.10
CA ARG A 696 7.23 27.77 4.45
C ARG A 696 8.05 28.58 5.46
N ASP A 697 8.02 29.90 5.39
CA ASP A 697 8.70 30.77 6.36
C ASP A 697 8.02 30.75 7.71
N VAL A 698 6.67 30.68 7.74
CA VAL A 698 5.92 30.49 9.01
C VAL A 698 6.30 29.15 9.64
N VAL A 699 6.31 28.07 8.87
CA VAL A 699 6.70 26.73 9.35
C VAL A 699 8.14 26.74 9.89
N ARG A 700 9.10 27.33 9.17
CA ARG A 700 10.49 27.43 9.63
C ARG A 700 10.59 28.15 10.97
N ARG A 701 9.96 29.33 11.10
CA ARG A 701 9.94 30.08 12.37
C ARG A 701 9.33 29.28 13.51
N ALA A 702 8.20 28.61 13.27
CA ALA A 702 7.54 27.77 14.26
C ALA A 702 8.46 26.63 14.75
N VAL A 703 9.17 25.98 13.84
CA VAL A 703 10.12 24.89 14.15
C VAL A 703 11.31 25.42 14.96
N ASP A 704 11.89 26.56 14.57
CA ASP A 704 13.07 27.15 15.25
C ASP A 704 12.71 27.64 16.65
N THR A 705 11.60 28.38 16.81
CA THR A 705 11.19 28.94 18.09
C THR A 705 10.81 27.87 19.12
N ASN A 706 10.08 26.84 18.70
CA ASN A 706 9.54 25.86 19.65
C ASN A 706 10.49 24.69 19.91
N GLY A 707 11.45 24.43 19.02
CA GLY A 707 12.56 23.51 19.27
C GLY A 707 13.45 23.99 20.43
N HIS A 708 13.71 25.30 20.52
CA HIS A 708 14.50 25.88 21.63
C HIS A 708 13.75 25.95 22.98
N ARG A 709 12.42 26.15 22.97
CA ARG A 709 11.62 26.15 24.20
C ARG A 709 11.59 24.79 24.91
N ALA A 710 11.67 23.69 24.13
CA ALA A 710 11.79 22.34 24.69
C ALA A 710 13.14 22.07 25.39
N HIS A 711 14.17 22.93 25.16
CA HIS A 711 15.52 22.82 25.72
C HIS A 711 15.80 23.82 26.87
N GLY A 712 14.94 24.81 27.07
CA GLY A 712 15.14 25.88 28.05
C GLY A 712 14.69 25.56 29.46
N ALA A 713 14.42 24.30 29.77
CA ALA A 713 14.03 23.79 31.10
C ALA A 713 15.07 22.78 31.63
N GLU A 714 16.37 22.99 31.35
CA GLU A 714 17.49 22.26 31.97
C GLU A 714 18.28 23.22 32.91
#